data_31baea47d86c9dc53d8c6f8c2efa32ff
#
_entry.id   31baea47d86c9dc53d8c6f8c2efa32ff
#
_cell.length_a   1.000
_cell.length_b   1.000
_cell.length_c   1.000
_cell.angle_alpha   90.00
_cell.angle_beta   90.00
_cell.angle_gamma   90.00
#
_symmetry.space_group_name_H-M   'P 1'
#
loop_
_entity.id
_entity.type
_entity.pdbx_description
1 polymer ?
#
loop_
_entity_poly.entity_id
_entity_poly.type
_entity_poly.pdbx_seq_one_letter_code
_entity_poly.pdbx_strand_id
1 'polypeptide(L)'
;MSEAEALEECPVIVGTAGHVDHGKSALIEALTGKNPDRLEVERRRGMTVELGFGELALPSGKIVGLVDVPGHAHYLRAMVQGATGIDVAVLVVSAVEGVMPQTREHVHVLELLGVTHMVVALTMCDLADAEMIELAELDVDDFLSGTVFAEAPIVPASSKTGEGIDGLLAVLDEQVSACWDACRDRVERSDAAPRLPIDRCFTIKGAGTVVTGTLHDAPVAVGDELMALPSRTVCRVRGIQVHGDTPRALPGQRVALNLVGDGVSALDRGEMLGVADRFGQTLRFMMTFTYLGREGTKPRVLESGARVHVMAGTAEVVGRIMLLEGEAPMAVGETRTVQVRLEDPLPLCAGDHAVVLSYSPVMLIGGGRVLLSRCRRSRELSAGERALFAALESGDTAGGVGAWLALQMLPVTAVDVADALDLGVGEVDAALRGLVSQGSVRKLAVGDADYLADAVVLDAAMDALAATLSAMHAASPKETGFTPGAVAHAAWPAADDGVAAALIAEGCSRGVCAAEGAEVFDPHSAAAAARVVREACERIVALLDEAGLDAPILPEVGEQLQLDRDTMTRALRELSLNRSIVKVECDVALSAAAEAHARELVAAAIEAAGGAATTSVLREALGVSRKRAISILEHLDAVRFTVLDKEAGGLRSLR
;
A
#
# COMPACT_ATOMS: atom_id res chain seq x y z
N MET A 1 29.84 21.58 -5.95
CA MET A 1 29.21 21.43 -7.28
C MET A 1 27.75 21.88 -7.12
N SER A 2 27.27 22.79 -7.95
CA SER A 2 25.87 23.20 -7.96
C SER A 2 25.01 22.10 -8.61
N GLU A 3 23.69 22.03 -8.31
CA GLU A 3 22.78 21.08 -8.95
C GLU A 3 22.84 21.10 -10.50
N ALA A 4 23.29 22.22 -11.09
CA ALA A 4 23.49 22.34 -12.54
C ALA A 4 24.70 21.57 -13.07
N GLU A 5 25.76 21.35 -12.27
CA GLU A 5 26.94 20.58 -12.70
C GLU A 5 26.71 19.05 -12.64
N ALA A 6 25.76 18.59 -11.81
CA ALA A 6 25.36 17.19 -11.76
C ALA A 6 24.53 16.75 -12.99
N LEU A 7 23.98 17.69 -13.76
CA LEU A 7 23.20 17.44 -14.98
C LEU A 7 24.06 17.20 -16.25
N GLU A 8 25.38 17.41 -16.18
CA GLU A 8 26.31 17.07 -17.27
C GLU A 8 26.68 15.56 -17.29
N GLU A 9 26.58 14.88 -16.18
CA GLU A 9 26.70 13.41 -16.12
C GLU A 9 25.36 12.77 -16.48
N CYS A 10 25.30 12.15 -17.67
CA CYS A 10 24.09 11.44 -18.10
C CYS A 10 24.02 10.07 -17.40
N PRO A 11 23.06 9.83 -16.49
CA PRO A 11 22.94 8.57 -15.77
C PRO A 11 22.26 7.49 -16.63
N VAL A 12 22.80 7.26 -17.82
CA VAL A 12 22.37 6.22 -18.75
C VAL A 12 23.50 5.21 -18.90
N ILE A 13 23.17 3.94 -18.92
CA ILE A 13 24.10 2.84 -19.14
C ILE A 13 23.91 2.27 -20.52
N VAL A 14 24.98 2.28 -21.29
CA VAL A 14 25.07 1.62 -22.60
C VAL A 14 25.65 0.22 -22.42
N GLY A 15 24.98 -0.81 -22.97
CA GLY A 15 25.46 -2.18 -22.89
C GLY A 15 25.59 -2.84 -24.25
N THR A 16 26.67 -3.63 -24.46
CA THR A 16 26.81 -4.43 -25.68
C THR A 16 26.03 -5.74 -25.60
N ALA A 17 25.54 -6.22 -26.73
CA ALA A 17 24.87 -7.52 -26.86
C ALA A 17 25.25 -8.14 -28.22
N GLY A 18 25.05 -9.44 -28.41
CA GLY A 18 25.33 -10.10 -29.68
C GLY A 18 26.19 -11.36 -29.54
N HIS A 19 26.38 -12.06 -30.67
CA HIS A 19 27.07 -13.35 -30.72
C HIS A 19 28.55 -13.26 -30.28
N VAL A 20 29.14 -14.39 -29.86
CA VAL A 20 30.59 -14.51 -29.70
C VAL A 20 31.26 -14.28 -31.05
N ASP A 21 32.45 -13.70 -31.03
CA ASP A 21 33.26 -13.41 -32.23
C ASP A 21 32.68 -12.37 -33.23
N HIS A 22 31.51 -11.76 -32.94
CA HIS A 22 31.00 -10.62 -33.73
C HIS A 22 31.71 -9.29 -33.45
N GLY A 23 32.76 -9.28 -32.64
CA GLY A 23 33.62 -8.12 -32.43
C GLY A 23 33.18 -7.12 -31.36
N LYS A 24 32.39 -7.53 -30.35
CA LYS A 24 31.94 -6.64 -29.27
C LYS A 24 33.06 -5.90 -28.57
N SER A 25 34.06 -6.63 -28.03
CA SER A 25 35.21 -6.01 -27.35
C SER A 25 36.08 -5.15 -28.26
N ALA A 26 36.24 -5.55 -29.57
CA ALA A 26 36.92 -4.73 -30.55
C ALA A 26 36.17 -3.43 -30.86
N LEU A 27 34.83 -3.49 -30.92
CA LEU A 27 33.99 -2.31 -31.08
C LEU A 27 34.14 -1.36 -29.90
N ILE A 28 34.11 -1.87 -28.66
CA ILE A 28 34.33 -1.07 -27.45
C ILE A 28 35.71 -0.40 -27.46
N GLU A 29 36.77 -1.14 -27.89
CA GLU A 29 38.11 -0.56 -27.98
C GLU A 29 38.14 0.55 -29.04
N ALA A 30 37.43 0.39 -30.17
CA ALA A 30 37.31 1.43 -31.19
C ALA A 30 36.56 2.68 -30.73
N LEU A 31 35.47 2.50 -29.95
CA LEU A 31 34.66 3.58 -29.42
C LEU A 31 35.32 4.34 -28.23
N THR A 32 36.08 3.63 -27.38
CA THR A 32 36.61 4.20 -26.13
C THR A 32 38.12 4.45 -26.13
N GLY A 33 38.83 3.84 -27.09
CA GLY A 33 40.31 3.81 -27.09
C GLY A 33 40.92 2.93 -25.99
N LYS A 34 40.12 2.16 -25.27
CA LYS A 34 40.53 1.29 -24.16
C LYS A 34 40.06 -0.13 -24.36
N ASN A 35 40.95 -1.11 -24.24
CA ASN A 35 40.58 -2.51 -24.35
C ASN A 35 39.80 -2.95 -23.08
N PRO A 36 38.56 -3.48 -23.19
CA PRO A 36 37.76 -3.89 -22.04
C PRO A 36 38.24 -5.19 -21.38
N ASP A 37 38.99 -6.04 -22.11
CA ASP A 37 39.46 -7.33 -21.63
C ASP A 37 40.60 -7.14 -20.60
N ARG A 38 40.24 -7.33 -19.31
CA ARG A 38 41.19 -7.13 -18.18
C ARG A 38 41.94 -8.41 -17.81
N LEU A 39 41.31 -9.58 -18.02
CA LEU A 39 41.89 -10.87 -17.63
C LEU A 39 42.87 -11.37 -18.72
N GLU A 40 44.02 -11.91 -18.29
CA GLU A 40 44.99 -12.52 -19.19
C GLU A 40 44.38 -13.71 -19.98
N VAL A 41 43.37 -14.37 -19.37
CA VAL A 41 42.63 -15.47 -20.00
C VAL A 41 41.72 -14.95 -21.13
N GLU A 42 41.09 -13.81 -20.97
CA GLU A 42 40.25 -13.16 -21.99
C GLU A 42 41.10 -12.75 -23.18
N ARG A 43 42.23 -12.06 -22.93
CA ARG A 43 43.18 -11.66 -23.99
C ARG A 43 43.77 -12.84 -24.75
N ARG A 44 44.00 -13.98 -24.09
CA ARG A 44 44.50 -15.21 -24.73
C ARG A 44 43.46 -15.97 -25.51
N ARG A 45 42.20 -15.93 -25.08
CA ARG A 45 41.08 -16.65 -25.72
C ARG A 45 40.32 -15.79 -26.73
N GLY A 46 40.49 -14.46 -26.68
CA GLY A 46 39.75 -13.53 -27.53
C GLY A 46 38.27 -13.46 -27.22
N MET A 47 37.86 -13.86 -25.97
CA MET A 47 36.45 -13.83 -25.57
C MET A 47 36.30 -13.29 -24.15
N THR A 48 35.31 -12.44 -23.95
CA THR A 48 34.94 -11.88 -22.66
C THR A 48 34.29 -12.97 -21.79
N VAL A 49 34.79 -13.15 -20.57
CA VAL A 49 34.34 -14.15 -19.58
C VAL A 49 33.59 -13.49 -18.44
N GLU A 50 34.06 -12.33 -18.02
CA GLU A 50 33.44 -11.50 -16.99
C GLU A 50 32.88 -10.22 -17.60
N LEU A 51 32.02 -9.53 -16.83
CA LEU A 51 31.50 -8.23 -17.26
C LEU A 51 32.63 -7.21 -17.37
N GLY A 52 32.75 -6.58 -18.54
CA GLY A 52 33.62 -5.43 -18.75
C GLY A 52 32.88 -4.14 -18.36
N PHE A 53 33.59 -3.20 -17.78
CA PHE A 53 33.01 -1.89 -17.42
C PHE A 53 33.94 -0.79 -17.87
N GLY A 54 33.34 0.25 -18.47
CA GLY A 54 34.05 1.41 -18.99
C GLY A 54 33.19 2.67 -18.97
N GLU A 55 33.71 3.68 -19.60
CA GLU A 55 33.06 4.97 -19.81
C GLU A 55 33.11 5.27 -21.30
N LEU A 56 32.05 5.85 -21.83
CA LEU A 56 31.98 6.28 -23.21
C LEU A 56 31.65 7.78 -23.26
N ALA A 57 32.54 8.55 -23.90
CA ALA A 57 32.28 9.96 -24.18
C ALA A 57 31.51 10.05 -25.52
N LEU A 58 30.37 10.71 -25.51
CA LEU A 58 29.52 10.93 -26.66
C LEU A 58 29.82 12.27 -27.34
N PRO A 59 29.48 12.45 -28.63
CA PRO A 59 29.69 13.70 -29.34
C PRO A 59 29.08 14.94 -28.69
N SER A 60 27.96 14.79 -27.98
CA SER A 60 27.33 15.86 -27.20
C SER A 60 28.12 16.31 -25.97
N GLY A 61 29.21 15.61 -25.62
CA GLY A 61 29.99 15.84 -24.39
C GLY A 61 29.48 15.09 -23.16
N LYS A 62 28.39 14.34 -23.28
CA LYS A 62 27.89 13.46 -22.22
C LYS A 62 28.86 12.29 -21.99
N ILE A 63 29.02 11.89 -20.74
CA ILE A 63 29.74 10.67 -20.35
C ILE A 63 28.72 9.67 -19.85
N VAL A 64 28.68 8.48 -20.44
CA VAL A 64 27.79 7.39 -20.07
C VAL A 64 28.59 6.18 -19.56
N GLY A 65 27.97 5.40 -18.68
CA GLY A 65 28.52 4.11 -18.26
C GLY A 65 28.45 3.09 -19.41
N LEU A 66 29.49 2.29 -19.60
CA LEU A 66 29.55 1.24 -20.61
C LEU A 66 29.68 -0.13 -19.94
N VAL A 67 28.86 -1.09 -20.37
CA VAL A 67 28.90 -2.49 -19.91
C VAL A 67 29.15 -3.41 -21.10
N ASP A 68 30.25 -4.16 -21.06
CA ASP A 68 30.51 -5.25 -22.01
C ASP A 68 30.02 -6.58 -21.44
N VAL A 69 29.04 -7.18 -22.09
CA VAL A 69 28.50 -8.47 -21.66
C VAL A 69 29.12 -9.64 -22.42
N PRO A 70 29.41 -10.79 -21.76
CA PRO A 70 29.94 -11.96 -22.45
C PRO A 70 28.96 -12.54 -23.45
N GLY A 71 29.44 -12.89 -24.66
CA GLY A 71 28.63 -13.39 -25.77
C GLY A 71 28.36 -14.88 -25.75
N HIS A 72 29.12 -15.69 -25.01
CA HIS A 72 29.04 -17.15 -25.08
C HIS A 72 27.91 -17.73 -24.21
N ALA A 73 27.15 -18.69 -24.72
CA ALA A 73 26.02 -19.35 -24.02
C ALA A 73 26.33 -19.86 -22.61
N HIS A 74 27.59 -20.28 -22.33
CA HIS A 74 28.00 -20.69 -20.98
C HIS A 74 27.96 -19.55 -19.95
N TYR A 75 27.97 -18.31 -20.43
CA TYR A 75 27.99 -17.10 -19.58
C TYR A 75 26.65 -16.37 -19.57
N LEU A 76 25.56 -17.06 -19.99
CA LEU A 76 24.19 -16.49 -20.01
C LEU A 76 23.82 -15.83 -18.67
N ARG A 77 24.18 -16.46 -17.53
CA ARG A 77 23.96 -15.89 -16.21
C ARG A 77 24.70 -14.57 -16.01
N ALA A 78 25.95 -14.51 -16.42
CA ALA A 78 26.73 -13.27 -16.35
C ALA A 78 26.17 -12.19 -17.29
N MET A 79 25.71 -12.62 -18.48
CA MET A 79 25.03 -11.73 -19.45
C MET A 79 23.76 -11.14 -18.84
N VAL A 80 22.83 -11.94 -18.30
CA VAL A 80 21.60 -11.45 -17.68
C VAL A 80 21.90 -10.49 -16.52
N GLN A 81 22.86 -10.83 -15.64
CA GLN A 81 23.25 -9.97 -14.52
C GLN A 81 23.90 -8.67 -14.96
N GLY A 82 24.65 -8.68 -16.07
CA GLY A 82 25.26 -7.47 -16.65
C GLY A 82 24.26 -6.62 -17.42
N ALA A 83 23.29 -7.25 -18.05
CA ALA A 83 22.24 -6.57 -18.78
C ALA A 83 21.20 -5.90 -17.84
N THR A 84 21.15 -6.32 -16.56
CA THR A 84 20.35 -5.61 -15.56
C THR A 84 20.91 -4.20 -15.34
N GLY A 85 20.12 -3.19 -15.64
CA GLY A 85 20.51 -1.79 -15.57
C GLY A 85 21.09 -1.22 -16.86
N ILE A 86 21.07 -1.95 -17.98
CA ILE A 86 21.29 -1.39 -19.32
C ILE A 86 20.04 -0.60 -19.72
N ASP A 87 20.25 0.65 -20.13
CA ASP A 87 19.19 1.53 -20.63
C ASP A 87 19.17 1.55 -22.16
N VAL A 88 20.34 1.55 -22.81
CA VAL A 88 20.51 1.54 -24.26
C VAL A 88 21.40 0.37 -24.65
N ALA A 89 20.92 -0.49 -25.54
CA ALA A 89 21.67 -1.64 -26.04
C ALA A 89 22.39 -1.32 -27.35
N VAL A 90 23.64 -1.77 -27.48
CA VAL A 90 24.35 -1.86 -28.75
C VAL A 90 24.40 -3.33 -29.17
N LEU A 91 23.50 -3.71 -30.09
CA LEU A 91 23.47 -5.05 -30.65
C LEU A 91 24.54 -5.20 -31.75
N VAL A 92 25.54 -6.03 -31.50
CA VAL A 92 26.67 -6.23 -32.39
C VAL A 92 26.42 -7.46 -33.27
N VAL A 93 26.30 -7.25 -34.58
CA VAL A 93 26.06 -8.30 -35.56
C VAL A 93 27.14 -8.23 -36.66
N SER A 94 27.72 -9.35 -37.01
CA SER A 94 28.70 -9.42 -38.10
C SER A 94 28.01 -9.34 -39.46
N ALA A 95 28.46 -8.47 -40.36
CA ALA A 95 28.00 -8.39 -41.72
C ALA A 95 28.26 -9.67 -42.55
N VAL A 96 29.18 -10.52 -42.05
CA VAL A 96 29.54 -11.79 -42.73
C VAL A 96 28.64 -12.94 -42.30
N GLU A 97 28.21 -12.95 -41.02
CA GLU A 97 27.49 -14.09 -40.42
C GLU A 97 25.99 -13.82 -40.20
N GLY A 98 25.57 -12.54 -40.15
CA GLY A 98 24.17 -12.17 -39.89
C GLY A 98 23.69 -12.49 -38.47
N VAL A 99 22.39 -12.72 -38.31
CA VAL A 99 21.73 -12.99 -37.03
C VAL A 99 21.98 -14.43 -36.58
N MET A 100 22.75 -14.61 -35.53
CA MET A 100 23.14 -15.89 -34.96
C MET A 100 22.29 -16.27 -33.72
N PRO A 101 22.26 -17.55 -33.29
CA PRO A 101 21.42 -17.97 -32.16
C PRO A 101 21.62 -17.13 -30.87
N GLN A 102 22.86 -16.81 -30.51
CA GLN A 102 23.13 -15.98 -29.32
C GLN A 102 22.67 -14.52 -29.53
N THR A 103 22.65 -14.01 -30.76
CA THR A 103 22.07 -12.70 -31.07
C THR A 103 20.59 -12.69 -30.68
N ARG A 104 19.85 -13.73 -31.08
CA ARG A 104 18.41 -13.90 -30.72
C ARG A 104 18.20 -14.01 -29.21
N GLU A 105 19.00 -14.85 -28.56
CA GLU A 105 18.92 -15.03 -27.08
C GLU A 105 19.20 -13.72 -26.32
N HIS A 106 20.19 -12.92 -26.77
CA HIS A 106 20.50 -11.63 -26.16
C HIS A 106 19.38 -10.61 -26.36
N VAL A 107 18.78 -10.52 -27.55
CA VAL A 107 17.64 -9.63 -27.81
C VAL A 107 16.47 -10.00 -26.91
N HIS A 108 16.12 -11.28 -26.78
CA HIS A 108 15.07 -11.71 -25.87
C HIS A 108 15.37 -11.36 -24.39
N VAL A 109 16.62 -11.52 -23.95
CA VAL A 109 17.00 -11.11 -22.57
C VAL A 109 16.81 -9.60 -22.39
N LEU A 110 17.21 -8.77 -23.35
CA LEU A 110 17.03 -7.32 -23.29
C LEU A 110 15.55 -6.92 -23.24
N GLU A 111 14.69 -7.55 -24.06
CA GLU A 111 13.24 -7.36 -24.00
C GLU A 111 12.66 -7.73 -22.61
N LEU A 112 13.05 -8.91 -22.08
CA LEU A 112 12.58 -9.38 -20.77
C LEU A 112 13.06 -8.49 -19.63
N LEU A 113 14.20 -7.81 -19.77
CA LEU A 113 14.73 -6.83 -18.83
C LEU A 113 14.13 -5.43 -19.01
N GLY A 114 13.27 -5.23 -20.01
CA GLY A 114 12.58 -3.96 -20.23
C GLY A 114 13.43 -2.89 -20.92
N VAL A 115 14.52 -3.27 -21.58
CA VAL A 115 15.28 -2.35 -22.44
C VAL A 115 14.43 -1.98 -23.65
N THR A 116 14.35 -0.69 -23.96
CA THR A 116 13.52 -0.17 -25.06
C THR A 116 14.30 0.57 -26.14
N HIS A 117 15.54 0.93 -25.86
CA HIS A 117 16.40 1.65 -26.79
C HIS A 117 17.55 0.75 -27.27
N MET A 118 17.75 0.69 -28.59
CA MET A 118 18.77 -0.14 -29.22
C MET A 118 19.36 0.55 -30.43
N VAL A 119 20.67 0.34 -30.64
CA VAL A 119 21.38 0.60 -31.89
C VAL A 119 22.00 -0.71 -32.35
N VAL A 120 21.86 -1.05 -33.62
CA VAL A 120 22.56 -2.20 -34.21
C VAL A 120 23.87 -1.74 -34.85
N ALA A 121 24.98 -2.25 -34.35
CA ALA A 121 26.30 -2.09 -34.96
C ALA A 121 26.55 -3.29 -35.89
N LEU A 122 26.45 -3.09 -37.19
CA LEU A 122 26.77 -4.11 -38.18
C LEU A 122 28.29 -4.08 -38.41
N THR A 123 28.99 -5.03 -37.79
CA THR A 123 30.47 -5.05 -37.73
C THR A 123 31.10 -5.84 -38.88
N MET A 124 32.44 -5.77 -38.98
CA MET A 124 33.24 -6.49 -39.98
C MET A 124 32.88 -6.13 -41.42
N CYS A 125 32.40 -4.92 -41.67
CA CYS A 125 32.09 -4.45 -43.02
C CYS A 125 33.32 -4.39 -43.91
N ASP A 126 34.55 -4.33 -43.37
CA ASP A 126 35.80 -4.45 -44.11
C ASP A 126 36.04 -5.86 -44.69
N LEU A 127 35.29 -6.87 -44.25
CA LEU A 127 35.36 -8.25 -44.72
C LEU A 127 34.19 -8.64 -45.64
N ALA A 128 33.17 -7.77 -45.77
CA ALA A 128 31.95 -8.00 -46.52
C ALA A 128 31.91 -7.08 -47.76
N ASP A 129 31.32 -7.54 -48.83
CA ASP A 129 30.99 -6.69 -49.97
C ASP A 129 29.62 -5.99 -49.75
N ALA A 130 29.25 -5.06 -50.64
CA ALA A 130 28.02 -4.27 -50.48
C ALA A 130 26.74 -5.13 -50.50
N GLU A 131 26.72 -6.24 -51.24
CA GLU A 131 25.59 -7.16 -51.31
C GLU A 131 25.44 -7.94 -50.00
N MET A 132 26.56 -8.38 -49.41
CA MET A 132 26.56 -9.04 -48.08
C MET A 132 26.08 -8.10 -46.97
N ILE A 133 26.51 -6.82 -47.00
CA ILE A 133 26.07 -5.81 -46.02
C ILE A 133 24.56 -5.62 -46.11
N GLU A 134 24.02 -5.41 -47.35
CA GLU A 134 22.58 -5.25 -47.59
C GLU A 134 21.76 -6.48 -47.10
N LEU A 135 22.26 -7.69 -47.40
CA LEU A 135 21.61 -8.93 -46.91
C LEU A 135 21.62 -9.06 -45.37
N ALA A 136 22.72 -8.67 -44.74
CA ALA A 136 22.81 -8.70 -43.30
C ALA A 136 21.91 -7.64 -42.62
N GLU A 137 21.78 -6.45 -43.24
CA GLU A 137 20.81 -5.43 -42.80
C GLU A 137 19.37 -5.96 -42.85
N LEU A 138 19.00 -6.61 -43.99
CA LEU A 138 17.68 -7.22 -44.17
C LEU A 138 17.42 -8.36 -43.15
N ASP A 139 18.41 -9.23 -42.87
CA ASP A 139 18.30 -10.31 -41.90
C ASP A 139 18.06 -9.75 -40.47
N VAL A 140 18.75 -8.65 -40.09
CA VAL A 140 18.57 -7.97 -38.83
C VAL A 140 17.18 -7.31 -38.76
N ASP A 141 16.77 -6.60 -39.80
CA ASP A 141 15.47 -5.93 -39.87
C ASP A 141 14.31 -6.93 -39.74
N ASP A 142 14.36 -8.03 -40.54
CA ASP A 142 13.36 -9.11 -40.46
C ASP A 142 13.28 -9.71 -39.06
N PHE A 143 14.43 -9.97 -38.43
CA PHE A 143 14.47 -10.50 -37.07
C PHE A 143 13.91 -9.54 -36.05
N LEU A 144 14.26 -8.24 -36.09
CA LEU A 144 13.82 -7.26 -35.11
C LEU A 144 12.37 -6.81 -35.31
N SER A 145 11.79 -6.99 -36.52
CA SER A 145 10.42 -6.57 -36.84
C SER A 145 9.34 -7.13 -35.90
N GLY A 146 9.60 -8.28 -35.26
CA GLY A 146 8.71 -8.92 -34.28
C GLY A 146 9.00 -8.57 -32.82
N THR A 147 9.91 -7.63 -32.57
CA THR A 147 10.39 -7.26 -31.22
C THR A 147 10.06 -5.80 -30.89
N VAL A 148 10.30 -5.39 -29.65
CA VAL A 148 10.18 -3.97 -29.24
C VAL A 148 11.24 -3.07 -29.91
N PHE A 149 12.22 -3.67 -30.61
CA PHE A 149 13.32 -2.99 -31.26
C PHE A 149 13.14 -2.87 -32.79
N ALA A 150 11.91 -3.02 -33.29
CA ALA A 150 11.64 -2.98 -34.74
C ALA A 150 12.15 -1.71 -35.45
N GLU A 151 12.23 -0.60 -34.76
CA GLU A 151 12.69 0.69 -35.27
C GLU A 151 14.18 0.99 -34.92
N ALA A 152 14.93 -0.01 -34.44
CA ALA A 152 16.32 0.21 -34.05
C ALA A 152 17.20 0.58 -35.25
N PRO A 153 17.95 1.68 -35.22
CA PRO A 153 18.83 2.07 -36.33
C PRO A 153 19.97 1.07 -36.51
N ILE A 154 20.24 0.70 -37.76
CA ILE A 154 21.34 -0.20 -38.15
C ILE A 154 22.47 0.65 -38.72
N VAL A 155 23.67 0.51 -38.19
CA VAL A 155 24.86 1.29 -38.60
C VAL A 155 25.99 0.34 -39.02
N PRO A 156 26.34 0.28 -40.31
CA PRO A 156 27.50 -0.45 -40.75
C PRO A 156 28.81 0.18 -40.22
N ALA A 157 29.71 -0.66 -39.70
CA ALA A 157 30.96 -0.20 -39.10
C ALA A 157 32.09 -1.23 -39.22
N SER A 158 33.33 -0.76 -39.16
CA SER A 158 34.50 -1.60 -39.00
C SER A 158 35.39 -1.06 -37.88
N SER A 159 35.49 -1.83 -36.80
CA SER A 159 36.41 -1.51 -35.67
C SER A 159 37.89 -1.52 -36.13
N LYS A 160 38.21 -2.19 -37.23
CA LYS A 160 39.58 -2.33 -37.76
C LYS A 160 40.01 -1.14 -38.61
N THR A 161 39.10 -0.63 -39.44
CA THR A 161 39.40 0.50 -40.34
C THR A 161 38.98 1.85 -39.73
N GLY A 162 38.08 1.83 -38.77
CA GLY A 162 37.45 3.03 -38.17
C GLY A 162 36.24 3.53 -38.98
N GLU A 163 35.92 2.90 -40.10
CA GLU A 163 34.80 3.29 -40.93
C GLU A 163 33.47 3.09 -40.21
N GLY A 164 32.56 4.07 -40.26
CA GLY A 164 31.24 4.03 -39.60
C GLY A 164 31.25 4.30 -38.09
N ILE A 165 32.40 4.34 -37.42
CA ILE A 165 32.47 4.53 -35.96
C ILE A 165 31.91 5.88 -35.53
N ASP A 166 32.24 6.97 -36.22
CA ASP A 166 31.70 8.31 -35.89
C ASP A 166 30.19 8.37 -36.14
N GLY A 167 29.67 7.69 -37.16
CA GLY A 167 28.24 7.55 -37.42
C GLY A 167 27.53 6.77 -36.32
N LEU A 168 28.14 5.67 -35.87
CA LEU A 168 27.61 4.88 -34.76
C LEU A 168 27.56 5.69 -33.45
N LEU A 169 28.62 6.47 -33.16
CA LEU A 169 28.63 7.36 -32.01
C LEU A 169 27.52 8.43 -32.05
N ALA A 170 27.28 9.02 -33.23
CA ALA A 170 26.24 10.02 -33.41
C ALA A 170 24.83 9.43 -33.17
N VAL A 171 24.52 8.27 -33.77
CA VAL A 171 23.25 7.56 -33.57
C VAL A 171 23.08 7.11 -32.11
N LEU A 172 24.15 6.64 -31.50
CA LEU A 172 24.12 6.24 -30.08
C LEU A 172 23.84 7.44 -29.16
N ASP A 173 24.41 8.61 -29.46
CA ASP A 173 24.15 9.86 -28.72
C ASP A 173 22.67 10.29 -28.81
N GLU A 174 22.04 10.12 -29.99
CA GLU A 174 20.61 10.35 -30.20
C GLU A 174 19.76 9.40 -29.31
N GLN A 175 20.07 8.09 -29.32
CA GLN A 175 19.36 7.10 -28.54
C GLN A 175 19.53 7.32 -27.02
N VAL A 176 20.74 7.66 -26.57
CA VAL A 176 21.01 8.02 -25.18
C VAL A 176 20.23 9.27 -24.78
N SER A 177 20.14 10.27 -25.64
CA SER A 177 19.39 11.48 -25.37
C SER A 177 17.89 11.21 -25.24
N ALA A 178 17.32 10.41 -26.15
CA ALA A 178 15.92 9.99 -26.10
C ALA A 178 15.61 9.17 -24.83
N CYS A 179 16.49 8.24 -24.48
CA CYS A 179 16.39 7.46 -23.25
C CYS A 179 16.46 8.34 -22.00
N TRP A 180 17.37 9.31 -21.97
CA TRP A 180 17.52 10.25 -20.86
C TRP A 180 16.26 11.09 -20.63
N ASP A 181 15.68 11.62 -21.71
CA ASP A 181 14.44 12.41 -21.62
C ASP A 181 13.29 11.58 -21.05
N ALA A 182 13.20 10.30 -21.40
CA ALA A 182 12.21 9.38 -20.84
C ALA A 182 12.48 8.99 -19.37
N CYS A 183 13.75 9.01 -18.94
CA CYS A 183 14.17 8.61 -17.60
C CYS A 183 14.30 9.77 -16.59
N ARG A 184 14.28 11.01 -17.07
CA ARG A 184 14.48 12.22 -16.25
C ARG A 184 13.61 12.25 -14.99
N ASP A 185 12.33 11.88 -15.13
CA ASP A 185 11.38 11.85 -14.02
C ASP A 185 11.76 10.86 -12.91
N ARG A 186 12.56 9.83 -13.21
CA ARG A 186 13.05 8.89 -12.19
C ARG A 186 14.04 9.53 -11.22
N VAL A 187 14.86 10.47 -11.71
CA VAL A 187 15.90 11.16 -10.90
C VAL A 187 15.27 12.21 -9.99
N GLU A 188 14.10 12.74 -10.35
CA GLU A 188 13.41 13.82 -9.63
C GLU A 188 12.42 13.32 -8.55
N ARG A 189 12.19 12.00 -8.42
CA ARG A 189 11.28 11.44 -7.41
C ARG A 189 11.86 11.62 -6.00
N SER A 190 11.25 12.51 -5.22
CA SER A 190 11.73 12.88 -3.88
C SER A 190 11.42 11.87 -2.77
N ASP A 191 10.49 10.93 -3.00
CA ASP A 191 9.99 9.95 -2.03
C ASP A 191 10.46 8.50 -2.29
N ALA A 192 11.22 8.28 -3.38
CA ALA A 192 11.85 7.00 -3.65
C ALA A 192 13.04 6.75 -2.71
N ALA A 193 13.31 5.49 -2.43
CA ALA A 193 14.47 5.07 -1.65
C ALA A 193 15.52 4.39 -2.56
N PRO A 194 16.83 4.65 -2.37
CA PRO A 194 17.87 4.09 -3.22
C PRO A 194 17.95 2.57 -3.10
N ARG A 195 18.18 1.91 -4.25
CA ARG A 195 18.48 0.48 -4.34
C ARG A 195 19.73 0.26 -5.17
N LEU A 196 20.64 -0.59 -4.68
CA LEU A 196 21.85 -0.99 -5.38
C LEU A 196 22.01 -2.51 -5.36
N PRO A 197 21.61 -3.23 -6.41
CA PRO A 197 21.97 -4.63 -6.58
C PRO A 197 23.49 -4.79 -6.70
N ILE A 198 24.09 -5.59 -5.81
CA ILE A 198 25.55 -5.80 -5.77
C ILE A 198 25.95 -6.79 -6.85
N ASP A 199 26.75 -6.35 -7.82
CA ASP A 199 27.32 -7.20 -8.86
C ASP A 199 28.76 -7.65 -8.55
N ARG A 200 29.51 -6.88 -7.75
CA ARG A 200 30.83 -7.24 -7.24
C ARG A 200 31.00 -6.76 -5.81
N CYS A 201 31.69 -7.57 -5.03
CA CYS A 201 32.16 -7.21 -3.70
C CYS A 201 33.65 -7.56 -3.59
N PHE A 202 34.48 -6.62 -3.15
CA PHE A 202 35.91 -6.85 -2.98
C PHE A 202 36.50 -5.96 -1.88
N THR A 203 37.61 -6.41 -1.33
CA THR A 203 38.31 -5.66 -0.27
C THR A 203 39.57 -5.00 -0.83
N ILE A 204 39.65 -3.69 -0.66
CA ILE A 204 40.85 -2.92 -1.02
C ILE A 204 41.70 -2.69 0.23
N LYS A 205 42.97 -3.05 0.16
CA LYS A 205 43.92 -2.85 1.27
C LYS A 205 44.00 -1.37 1.65
N GLY A 206 43.62 -1.05 2.89
CA GLY A 206 43.59 0.32 3.41
C GLY A 206 42.28 1.10 3.18
N ALA A 207 41.48 0.72 2.22
CA ALA A 207 40.16 1.35 1.97
C ALA A 207 38.99 0.57 2.58
N GLY A 208 39.08 -0.76 2.73
CA GLY A 208 38.03 -1.59 3.27
C GLY A 208 37.19 -2.30 2.18
N THR A 209 35.94 -2.62 2.49
CA THR A 209 35.03 -3.31 1.58
C THR A 209 34.43 -2.31 0.59
N VAL A 210 34.49 -2.66 -0.69
CA VAL A 210 33.90 -1.91 -1.79
C VAL A 210 32.91 -2.82 -2.51
N VAL A 211 31.71 -2.33 -2.75
CA VAL A 211 30.71 -2.98 -3.58
C VAL A 211 30.43 -2.15 -4.82
N THR A 212 30.11 -2.81 -5.92
CA THR A 212 29.71 -2.14 -7.16
C THR A 212 28.34 -2.59 -7.62
N GLY A 213 27.65 -1.71 -8.34
CA GLY A 213 26.35 -1.98 -8.94
C GLY A 213 25.81 -0.78 -9.71
N THR A 214 24.63 -0.93 -10.30
CA THR A 214 23.88 0.19 -10.87
C THR A 214 22.92 0.70 -9.80
N LEU A 215 22.93 2.01 -9.54
CA LEU A 215 22.04 2.64 -8.57
C LEU A 215 20.66 2.84 -9.19
N HIS A 216 19.62 2.47 -8.46
CA HIS A 216 18.22 2.62 -8.87
C HIS A 216 17.44 3.56 -7.94
N ASP A 217 16.36 4.13 -8.44
CA ASP A 217 15.26 4.82 -7.80
C ASP A 217 15.61 6.17 -7.16
N ALA A 218 16.64 6.26 -6.30
CA ALA A 218 17.00 7.50 -5.61
C ALA A 218 18.51 7.66 -5.45
N PRO A 219 18.99 8.90 -5.22
CA PRO A 219 20.41 9.16 -4.99
C PRO A 219 20.92 8.57 -3.69
N VAL A 220 22.25 8.30 -3.65
CA VAL A 220 23.01 7.92 -2.44
C VAL A 220 24.11 8.94 -2.19
N ALA A 221 24.28 9.35 -0.94
CA ALA A 221 25.32 10.28 -0.51
C ALA A 221 26.32 9.64 0.47
N VAL A 222 27.50 10.22 0.56
CA VAL A 222 28.49 9.85 1.59
C VAL A 222 27.89 10.15 2.97
N GLY A 223 27.92 9.16 3.84
CA GLY A 223 27.36 9.21 5.20
C GLY A 223 26.02 8.50 5.34
N ASP A 224 25.35 8.16 4.25
CA ASP A 224 24.07 7.43 4.28
C ASP A 224 24.24 6.06 4.92
N GLU A 225 23.20 5.66 5.66
CA GLU A 225 23.09 4.34 6.24
C GLU A 225 22.18 3.47 5.37
N LEU A 226 22.72 2.32 4.96
CA LEU A 226 22.04 1.36 4.09
C LEU A 226 22.03 -0.02 4.77
N MET A 227 21.09 -0.87 4.36
CA MET A 227 20.99 -2.26 4.78
C MET A 227 21.10 -3.18 3.56
N ALA A 228 21.94 -4.20 3.65
CA ALA A 228 22.02 -5.25 2.64
C ALA A 228 20.95 -6.31 2.90
N LEU A 229 20.25 -6.76 1.85
CA LEU A 229 19.30 -7.85 1.88
C LEU A 229 19.80 -8.99 0.97
N PRO A 230 19.68 -10.26 1.34
CA PRO A 230 18.91 -10.81 2.46
C PRO A 230 19.68 -10.85 3.80
N SER A 231 20.99 -10.55 3.85
CA SER A 231 21.83 -10.68 5.06
C SER A 231 21.43 -9.77 6.22
N ARG A 232 20.71 -8.67 5.96
CA ARG A 232 20.34 -7.61 6.91
C ARG A 232 21.56 -6.90 7.54
N THR A 233 22.68 -6.89 6.82
CA THR A 233 23.89 -6.21 7.25
C THR A 233 23.70 -4.69 7.12
N VAL A 234 23.76 -3.98 8.24
CA VAL A 234 23.71 -2.51 8.26
C VAL A 234 25.10 -1.95 7.98
N CYS A 235 25.20 -1.01 7.07
CA CYS A 235 26.44 -0.40 6.65
C CYS A 235 26.27 1.11 6.40
N ARG A 236 27.39 1.83 6.48
CA ARG A 236 27.44 3.27 6.17
C ARG A 236 28.33 3.51 4.97
N VAL A 237 27.89 4.39 4.07
CA VAL A 237 28.65 4.82 2.90
C VAL A 237 29.79 5.75 3.34
N ARG A 238 31.04 5.32 3.17
CA ARG A 238 32.24 6.09 3.49
C ARG A 238 32.76 6.90 2.32
N GLY A 239 32.56 6.40 1.09
CA GLY A 239 32.96 7.05 -0.14
C GLY A 239 32.21 6.48 -1.34
N ILE A 240 32.08 7.29 -2.38
CA ILE A 240 31.38 6.98 -3.62
C ILE A 240 32.31 7.28 -4.79
N GLN A 241 32.38 6.38 -5.76
CA GLN A 241 33.03 6.60 -7.06
C GLN A 241 32.02 6.30 -8.18
N VAL A 242 31.92 7.23 -9.11
CA VAL A 242 31.20 7.08 -10.38
C VAL A 242 32.23 7.11 -11.51
N HIS A 243 32.63 8.28 -12.02
CA HIS A 243 33.74 8.49 -12.96
C HIS A 243 34.97 9.05 -12.24
N GLY A 244 34.94 9.04 -10.91
CA GLY A 244 35.92 9.56 -9.96
C GLY A 244 35.28 9.65 -8.59
N ASP A 245 35.98 10.22 -7.61
CA ASP A 245 35.42 10.42 -6.27
C ASP A 245 34.33 11.50 -6.32
N THR A 246 33.12 11.16 -5.78
CA THR A 246 31.99 12.07 -5.71
C THR A 246 31.32 12.00 -4.32
N PRO A 247 30.73 13.10 -3.80
CA PRO A 247 29.99 13.05 -2.56
C PRO A 247 28.61 12.41 -2.69
N ARG A 248 28.07 12.29 -3.93
CA ARG A 248 26.71 11.79 -4.22
C ARG A 248 26.69 11.08 -5.56
N ALA A 249 25.92 10.00 -5.64
CA ALA A 249 25.59 9.31 -6.89
C ALA A 249 24.10 9.44 -7.19
N LEU A 250 23.75 9.40 -8.49
CA LEU A 250 22.39 9.51 -9.00
C LEU A 250 21.87 8.15 -9.47
N PRO A 251 20.54 7.90 -9.44
CA PRO A 251 19.97 6.70 -10.03
C PRO A 251 20.27 6.64 -11.53
N GLY A 252 20.51 5.43 -12.05
CA GLY A 252 21.00 5.17 -13.39
C GLY A 252 22.53 5.15 -13.50
N GLN A 253 23.27 5.65 -12.54
CA GLN A 253 24.73 5.59 -12.55
C GLN A 253 25.25 4.25 -12.09
N ARG A 254 26.36 3.83 -12.70
CA ARG A 254 27.16 2.74 -12.18
C ARG A 254 28.09 3.26 -11.10
N VAL A 255 27.99 2.70 -9.89
CA VAL A 255 28.67 3.23 -8.72
C VAL A 255 29.53 2.18 -8.03
N ALA A 256 30.61 2.64 -7.39
CA ALA A 256 31.35 1.88 -6.40
C ALA A 256 31.18 2.55 -5.03
N LEU A 257 30.64 1.81 -4.07
CA LEU A 257 30.45 2.29 -2.69
C LEU A 257 31.48 1.66 -1.77
N ASN A 258 32.25 2.49 -1.10
CA ASN A 258 33.09 2.06 0.00
C ASN A 258 32.24 2.04 1.28
N LEU A 259 32.14 0.86 1.89
CA LEU A 259 31.22 0.60 3.00
C LEU A 259 31.99 0.34 4.30
N VAL A 260 31.41 0.81 5.40
CA VAL A 260 31.91 0.54 6.77
C VAL A 260 30.73 0.07 7.63
N GLY A 261 30.99 -0.86 8.53
CA GLY A 261 30.02 -1.46 9.44
C GLY A 261 30.41 -2.88 9.81
N ASP A 262 29.71 -3.42 10.79
CA ASP A 262 29.92 -4.81 11.22
C ASP A 262 29.33 -5.77 10.17
N GLY A 263 30.13 -6.75 9.73
CA GLY A 263 29.68 -7.76 8.77
C GLY A 263 29.81 -7.37 7.29
N VAL A 264 30.19 -6.13 6.93
CA VAL A 264 30.33 -5.69 5.53
C VAL A 264 31.32 -6.52 4.71
N SER A 265 32.29 -7.17 5.36
CA SER A 265 33.24 -8.06 4.68
C SER A 265 32.65 -9.40 4.25
N ALA A 266 31.45 -9.72 4.70
CA ALA A 266 30.68 -10.92 4.34
C ALA A 266 29.63 -10.65 3.26
N LEU A 267 29.47 -9.41 2.81
CA LEU A 267 28.59 -9.07 1.69
C LEU A 267 29.06 -9.78 0.43
N ASP A 268 28.11 -10.22 -0.37
CA ASP A 268 28.40 -10.95 -1.60
C ASP A 268 27.55 -10.44 -2.76
N ARG A 269 27.93 -10.87 -3.94
CA ARG A 269 27.16 -10.66 -5.17
C ARG A 269 25.75 -11.22 -5.02
N GLY A 270 24.75 -10.49 -5.54
CA GLY A 270 23.34 -10.88 -5.49
C GLY A 270 22.60 -10.30 -4.29
N GLU A 271 23.29 -9.70 -3.34
CA GLU A 271 22.65 -8.89 -2.30
C GLU A 271 22.25 -7.52 -2.86
N MET A 272 21.24 -6.90 -2.26
CA MET A 272 20.78 -5.56 -2.60
C MET A 272 20.97 -4.62 -1.40
N LEU A 273 21.65 -3.50 -1.61
CA LEU A 273 21.68 -2.41 -0.65
C LEU A 273 20.48 -1.50 -0.84
N GLY A 274 19.88 -1.08 0.27
CA GLY A 274 18.78 -0.12 0.29
C GLY A 274 18.58 0.50 1.66
N VAL A 275 17.62 1.41 1.78
CA VAL A 275 17.25 1.98 3.09
C VAL A 275 16.47 0.93 3.89
N ALA A 276 16.84 0.77 5.17
CA ALA A 276 16.15 -0.16 6.07
C ALA A 276 14.63 0.10 6.08
N ASP A 277 13.85 -0.97 6.16
CA ASP A 277 12.38 -0.97 6.23
C ASP A 277 11.63 -0.41 5.00
N ARG A 278 12.36 0.06 3.97
CA ARG A 278 11.76 0.51 2.70
C ARG A 278 11.68 -0.59 1.64
N PHE A 279 12.43 -1.66 1.81
CA PHE A 279 12.44 -2.83 0.92
C PHE A 279 12.27 -4.11 1.70
N GLY A 280 11.53 -5.04 1.10
CA GLY A 280 11.33 -6.37 1.62
C GLY A 280 12.13 -7.43 0.86
N GLN A 281 12.14 -8.60 1.43
CA GLN A 281 12.55 -9.83 0.75
C GLN A 281 11.35 -10.76 0.66
N THR A 282 11.23 -11.50 -0.42
CA THR A 282 10.09 -12.37 -0.66
C THR A 282 10.51 -13.78 -0.98
N LEU A 283 9.64 -14.72 -0.60
CA LEU A 283 9.67 -16.12 -1.06
C LEU A 283 8.61 -16.37 -2.15
N ARG A 284 7.77 -15.37 -2.45
CA ARG A 284 6.67 -15.51 -3.43
C ARG A 284 6.29 -14.15 -3.98
N PHE A 285 6.21 -14.08 -5.30
CA PHE A 285 5.79 -12.87 -6.00
C PHE A 285 4.91 -13.23 -7.21
N MET A 286 4.21 -12.24 -7.73
CA MET A 286 3.43 -12.32 -8.96
C MET A 286 4.15 -11.57 -10.06
N MET A 287 4.17 -12.14 -11.26
CA MET A 287 4.75 -11.47 -12.43
C MET A 287 3.95 -11.77 -13.70
N THR A 288 4.02 -10.88 -14.68
CA THR A 288 3.76 -11.27 -16.07
C THR A 288 4.90 -12.16 -16.52
N PHE A 289 4.59 -13.25 -17.13
CA PHE A 289 5.60 -14.20 -17.61
C PHE A 289 5.34 -14.57 -19.07
N THR A 290 6.29 -14.24 -19.94
CA THR A 290 6.30 -14.66 -21.33
C THR A 290 7.15 -15.92 -21.46
N TYR A 291 6.55 -17.00 -21.96
CA TYR A 291 7.25 -18.27 -22.16
C TYR A 291 7.81 -18.34 -23.57
N LEU A 292 9.11 -18.25 -23.70
CA LEU A 292 9.84 -18.30 -24.99
C LEU A 292 10.12 -19.72 -25.50
N GLY A 293 9.87 -20.73 -24.66
CA GLY A 293 10.28 -22.10 -24.98
C GLY A 293 11.75 -22.36 -24.69
N ARG A 294 12.33 -23.33 -25.40
CA ARG A 294 13.77 -23.64 -25.36
C ARG A 294 14.31 -23.64 -26.77
N GLU A 295 15.22 -22.76 -27.05
CA GLU A 295 15.82 -22.68 -28.38
C GLU A 295 16.51 -23.99 -28.77
N GLY A 296 16.44 -24.37 -30.04
CA GLY A 296 17.03 -25.62 -30.57
C GLY A 296 16.36 -26.90 -30.11
N THR A 297 15.22 -26.84 -29.39
CA THR A 297 14.45 -28.01 -28.97
C THR A 297 13.06 -28.03 -29.60
N LYS A 298 12.40 -29.21 -29.63
CA LYS A 298 10.98 -29.26 -30.02
C LYS A 298 10.16 -28.39 -29.08
N PRO A 299 9.18 -27.62 -29.58
CA PRO A 299 8.29 -26.82 -28.74
C PRO A 299 7.70 -27.70 -27.63
N ARG A 300 7.93 -27.31 -26.41
CA ARG A 300 7.35 -27.94 -25.22
C ARG A 300 6.51 -26.93 -24.51
N VAL A 301 5.41 -27.38 -23.93
CA VAL A 301 4.60 -26.57 -23.05
C VAL A 301 5.29 -26.45 -21.69
N LEU A 302 5.04 -25.34 -20.99
CA LEU A 302 5.46 -25.16 -19.60
C LEU A 302 4.34 -25.64 -18.68
N GLU A 303 4.65 -26.59 -17.82
CA GLU A 303 3.71 -27.13 -16.83
C GLU A 303 3.82 -26.37 -15.50
N SER A 304 2.70 -26.33 -14.77
CA SER A 304 2.66 -25.75 -13.41
C SER A 304 3.59 -26.51 -12.47
N GLY A 305 4.36 -25.78 -11.65
CA GLY A 305 5.33 -26.33 -10.72
C GLY A 305 6.71 -26.61 -11.31
N ALA A 306 6.97 -26.21 -12.55
CA ALA A 306 8.29 -26.33 -13.19
C ALA A 306 9.37 -25.68 -12.31
N ARG A 307 10.45 -26.42 -12.02
CA ARG A 307 11.60 -25.92 -11.26
C ARG A 307 12.52 -25.13 -12.18
N VAL A 308 12.92 -23.94 -11.75
CA VAL A 308 13.63 -22.96 -12.56
C VAL A 308 14.67 -22.19 -11.75
N HIS A 309 15.61 -21.55 -12.43
CA HIS A 309 16.41 -20.47 -11.87
C HIS A 309 15.72 -19.14 -12.17
N VAL A 310 15.54 -18.32 -11.17
CA VAL A 310 14.97 -16.97 -11.27
C VAL A 310 16.08 -15.98 -11.04
N MET A 311 16.28 -15.11 -12.01
CA MET A 311 17.28 -14.04 -11.96
C MET A 311 16.57 -12.69 -11.89
N ALA A 312 16.85 -11.90 -10.86
CA ALA A 312 16.36 -10.53 -10.73
C ALA A 312 17.47 -9.65 -10.14
N GLY A 313 17.70 -8.50 -10.75
CA GLY A 313 18.90 -7.75 -10.46
C GLY A 313 20.15 -8.60 -10.69
N THR A 314 21.03 -8.63 -9.69
CA THR A 314 22.24 -9.46 -9.72
C THR A 314 22.08 -10.81 -9.02
N ALA A 315 20.91 -11.06 -8.41
CA ALA A 315 20.61 -12.28 -7.67
C ALA A 315 20.15 -13.43 -8.57
N GLU A 316 20.45 -14.65 -8.15
CA GLU A 316 19.94 -15.88 -8.74
C GLU A 316 19.41 -16.78 -7.63
N VAL A 317 18.14 -17.17 -7.71
CA VAL A 317 17.49 -18.04 -6.73
C VAL A 317 16.73 -19.15 -7.45
N VAL A 318 16.75 -20.35 -6.90
CA VAL A 318 15.94 -21.47 -7.42
C VAL A 318 14.50 -21.30 -6.97
N GLY A 319 13.56 -21.60 -7.87
CA GLY A 319 12.13 -21.48 -7.58
C GLY A 319 11.27 -22.38 -8.46
N ARG A 320 9.97 -22.16 -8.37
CA ARG A 320 8.96 -22.84 -9.19
C ARG A 320 7.96 -21.85 -9.76
N ILE A 321 7.61 -22.01 -11.03
CA ILE A 321 6.53 -21.27 -11.68
C ILE A 321 5.23 -22.01 -11.43
N MET A 322 4.23 -21.29 -10.89
CA MET A 322 2.88 -21.80 -10.65
C MET A 322 1.90 -21.12 -11.60
N LEU A 323 1.28 -21.89 -12.48
CA LEU A 323 0.22 -21.43 -13.35
C LEU A 323 -1.09 -21.37 -12.56
N LEU A 324 -1.80 -20.26 -12.60
CA LEU A 324 -2.95 -19.97 -11.72
C LEU A 324 -4.31 -20.10 -12.40
N GLU A 325 -4.34 -20.14 -13.71
CA GLU A 325 -5.60 -20.22 -14.47
C GLU A 325 -5.81 -21.63 -15.00
N GLY A 326 -6.54 -22.44 -14.23
CA GLY A 326 -6.96 -23.79 -14.62
C GLY A 326 -5.83 -24.77 -14.85
N GLU A 327 -4.60 -24.48 -14.39
CA GLU A 327 -3.39 -25.31 -14.52
C GLU A 327 -3.05 -25.74 -15.97
N ALA A 328 -3.71 -25.15 -16.98
CA ALA A 328 -3.41 -25.46 -18.38
C ALA A 328 -1.94 -25.09 -18.70
N PRO A 329 -1.16 -26.01 -19.33
CA PRO A 329 0.22 -25.72 -19.70
C PRO A 329 0.31 -24.48 -20.60
N MET A 330 1.39 -23.69 -20.46
CA MET A 330 1.65 -22.53 -21.35
C MET A 330 2.31 -22.97 -22.65
N ALA A 331 1.80 -22.45 -23.75
CA ALA A 331 2.44 -22.59 -25.07
C ALA A 331 3.59 -21.59 -25.24
N VAL A 332 4.50 -21.87 -26.19
CA VAL A 332 5.58 -20.95 -26.58
C VAL A 332 4.96 -19.66 -27.15
N GLY A 333 5.48 -18.52 -26.74
CA GLY A 333 4.99 -17.18 -27.11
C GLY A 333 3.83 -16.68 -26.25
N GLU A 334 3.32 -17.51 -25.34
CA GLU A 334 2.20 -17.11 -24.47
C GLU A 334 2.70 -16.27 -23.28
N THR A 335 1.95 -15.22 -22.94
CA THR A 335 2.18 -14.39 -21.75
C THR A 335 1.02 -14.58 -20.78
N ARG A 336 1.32 -14.86 -19.52
CA ARG A 336 0.34 -14.99 -18.43
C ARG A 336 0.85 -14.38 -17.13
N THR A 337 -0.07 -14.01 -16.26
CA THR A 337 0.24 -13.74 -14.85
C THR A 337 0.48 -15.05 -14.12
N VAL A 338 1.67 -15.21 -13.54
CA VAL A 338 2.09 -16.41 -12.81
C VAL A 338 2.54 -16.09 -11.39
N GLN A 339 2.43 -17.08 -10.49
CA GLN A 339 3.06 -16.99 -9.19
C GLN A 339 4.41 -17.70 -9.22
N VAL A 340 5.46 -17.00 -8.84
CA VAL A 340 6.79 -17.59 -8.61
C VAL A 340 6.96 -17.89 -7.13
N ARG A 341 7.41 -19.12 -6.80
CA ARG A 341 7.71 -19.56 -5.44
C ARG A 341 9.18 -19.91 -5.36
N LEU A 342 9.90 -19.20 -4.53
CA LEU A 342 11.34 -19.30 -4.37
C LEU A 342 11.71 -20.28 -3.24
N GLU A 343 12.90 -20.88 -3.35
CA GLU A 343 13.50 -21.74 -2.31
C GLU A 343 14.22 -20.88 -1.26
N ASP A 344 14.81 -19.74 -1.66
CA ASP A 344 15.48 -18.77 -0.79
C ASP A 344 14.88 -17.38 -0.99
N PRO A 345 14.96 -16.49 0.02
CA PRO A 345 14.41 -15.15 -0.09
C PRO A 345 15.15 -14.27 -1.10
N LEU A 346 14.42 -13.50 -1.89
CA LEU A 346 14.93 -12.57 -2.89
C LEU A 346 14.46 -11.15 -2.57
N PRO A 347 15.34 -10.16 -2.50
CA PRO A 347 14.95 -8.76 -2.46
C PRO A 347 14.42 -8.35 -3.84
N LEU A 348 13.17 -7.88 -3.88
CA LEU A 348 12.44 -7.63 -5.11
C LEU A 348 11.34 -6.61 -4.88
N CYS A 349 11.10 -5.73 -5.85
CA CYS A 349 10.02 -4.76 -5.84
C CYS A 349 9.08 -4.94 -7.04
N ALA A 350 7.86 -4.43 -6.93
CA ALA A 350 6.98 -4.31 -8.08
C ALA A 350 7.63 -3.41 -9.14
N GLY A 351 7.47 -3.78 -10.41
CA GLY A 351 8.13 -3.13 -11.53
C GLY A 351 9.49 -3.71 -11.90
N ASP A 352 10.16 -4.45 -11.01
CA ASP A 352 11.41 -5.14 -11.35
C ASP A 352 11.19 -6.19 -12.45
N HIS A 353 12.24 -6.47 -13.21
CA HIS A 353 12.24 -7.50 -14.23
C HIS A 353 12.91 -8.78 -13.70
N ALA A 354 12.34 -9.93 -14.08
CA ALA A 354 12.91 -11.23 -13.75
C ALA A 354 13.08 -12.08 -15.01
N VAL A 355 14.27 -12.60 -15.20
CA VAL A 355 14.59 -13.56 -16.27
C VAL A 355 14.59 -14.97 -15.68
N VAL A 356 14.00 -15.91 -16.39
CA VAL A 356 13.83 -17.28 -15.93
C VAL A 356 14.58 -18.24 -16.82
N LEU A 357 15.43 -19.05 -16.19
CA LEU A 357 16.18 -20.10 -16.87
C LEU A 357 15.67 -21.48 -16.45
N SER A 358 15.71 -22.44 -17.36
CA SER A 358 15.39 -23.84 -17.01
C SER A 358 16.39 -24.37 -15.99
N TYR A 359 15.92 -25.27 -15.12
CA TYR A 359 16.74 -25.82 -14.05
C TYR A 359 17.90 -26.68 -14.62
N SER A 360 17.61 -27.53 -15.60
CA SER A 360 18.62 -28.37 -16.26
C SER A 360 18.13 -28.87 -17.63
N PRO A 361 18.91 -28.69 -18.70
CA PRO A 361 20.08 -27.80 -18.81
C PRO A 361 19.67 -26.34 -18.59
N VAL A 362 20.62 -25.52 -18.16
CA VAL A 362 20.40 -24.07 -17.96
C VAL A 362 20.30 -23.39 -19.31
N MET A 363 19.11 -22.88 -19.64
CA MET A 363 18.77 -22.20 -20.90
C MET A 363 17.71 -21.14 -20.60
N LEU A 364 17.67 -20.08 -21.37
CA LEU A 364 16.59 -19.10 -21.31
C LEU A 364 15.25 -19.78 -21.64
N ILE A 365 14.24 -19.56 -20.82
CA ILE A 365 12.89 -20.05 -21.08
C ILE A 365 11.84 -18.96 -21.04
N GLY A 366 12.16 -17.78 -20.56
CA GLY A 366 11.24 -16.65 -20.50
C GLY A 366 11.57 -15.68 -19.37
N GLY A 367 10.63 -14.81 -19.08
CA GLY A 367 10.76 -13.78 -18.06
C GLY A 367 9.62 -12.77 -18.14
N GLY A 368 9.77 -11.65 -17.47
CA GLY A 368 8.83 -10.54 -17.52
C GLY A 368 8.92 -9.65 -16.31
N ARG A 369 7.85 -8.84 -16.08
CA ARG A 369 7.80 -7.81 -15.06
C ARG A 369 7.11 -8.30 -13.80
N VAL A 370 7.66 -7.99 -12.65
CA VAL A 370 7.05 -8.22 -11.33
C VAL A 370 5.86 -7.29 -11.14
N LEU A 371 4.70 -7.85 -10.86
CA LEU A 371 3.47 -7.11 -10.61
C LEU A 371 3.25 -6.85 -9.12
N LEU A 372 3.62 -7.83 -8.29
CA LEU A 372 3.47 -7.74 -6.85
C LEU A 372 4.62 -8.50 -6.19
N SER A 373 5.47 -7.81 -5.45
CA SER A 373 6.68 -8.38 -4.84
C SER A 373 6.36 -9.34 -3.69
N ARG A 374 5.23 -9.15 -3.02
CA ARG A 374 4.79 -9.97 -1.88
C ARG A 374 3.35 -10.41 -2.09
N CYS A 375 3.11 -11.70 -2.05
CA CYS A 375 1.77 -12.25 -2.21
C CYS A 375 1.53 -13.47 -1.32
N ARG A 376 0.27 -13.73 -1.01
CA ARG A 376 -0.14 -14.99 -0.38
C ARG A 376 -0.06 -16.15 -1.38
N ARG A 377 -0.01 -17.37 -0.87
CA ARG A 377 -0.08 -18.57 -1.71
C ARG A 377 -1.47 -18.68 -2.33
N SER A 378 -1.55 -18.57 -3.65
CA SER A 378 -2.79 -18.74 -4.40
C SER A 378 -2.73 -19.97 -5.30
N ARG A 379 -3.87 -20.54 -5.63
CA ARG A 379 -4.05 -21.61 -6.62
C ARG A 379 -4.85 -21.10 -7.82
N GLU A 380 -5.79 -20.22 -7.57
CA GLU A 380 -6.62 -19.55 -8.56
C GLU A 380 -6.68 -18.06 -8.23
N LEU A 381 -6.91 -17.23 -9.23
CA LEU A 381 -7.13 -15.82 -9.07
C LEU A 381 -8.65 -15.55 -8.95
N SER A 382 -9.06 -14.81 -7.95
CA SER A 382 -10.39 -14.23 -7.87
C SER A 382 -10.60 -13.18 -8.98
N ALA A 383 -11.85 -12.80 -9.23
CA ALA A 383 -12.15 -11.73 -10.18
C ALA A 383 -11.49 -10.40 -9.78
N GLY A 384 -11.45 -10.09 -8.47
CA GLY A 384 -10.77 -8.90 -7.96
C GLY A 384 -9.25 -8.95 -8.14
N GLU A 385 -8.61 -10.11 -7.88
CA GLU A 385 -7.17 -10.27 -8.13
C GLU A 385 -6.82 -10.15 -9.61
N ARG A 386 -7.67 -10.67 -10.52
CA ARG A 386 -7.49 -10.47 -11.96
C ARG A 386 -7.57 -8.99 -12.35
N ALA A 387 -8.53 -8.26 -11.78
CA ALA A 387 -8.65 -6.81 -12.02
C ALA A 387 -7.43 -6.04 -11.51
N LEU A 388 -6.91 -6.40 -10.31
CA LEU A 388 -5.69 -5.84 -9.76
C LEU A 388 -4.50 -6.06 -10.70
N PHE A 389 -4.25 -7.31 -11.11
CA PHE A 389 -3.11 -7.61 -11.97
C PHE A 389 -3.24 -6.98 -13.36
N ALA A 390 -4.43 -6.90 -13.94
CA ALA A 390 -4.66 -6.21 -15.20
C ALA A 390 -4.34 -4.70 -15.10
N ALA A 391 -4.71 -4.05 -14.00
CA ALA A 391 -4.38 -2.65 -13.75
C ALA A 391 -2.86 -2.45 -13.56
N LEU A 392 -2.20 -3.31 -12.77
CA LEU A 392 -0.75 -3.26 -12.58
C LEU A 392 0.03 -3.54 -13.87
N GLU A 393 -0.46 -4.45 -14.70
CA GLU A 393 0.13 -4.79 -15.99
C GLU A 393 0.07 -3.63 -16.99
N SER A 394 -1.07 -2.93 -17.04
CA SER A 394 -1.26 -1.76 -17.90
C SER A 394 -0.58 -0.49 -17.37
N GLY A 395 -0.03 -0.49 -16.15
CA GLY A 395 0.53 0.69 -15.50
C GLY A 395 -0.53 1.66 -14.95
N ASP A 396 -1.78 1.23 -14.82
CA ASP A 396 -2.85 2.03 -14.19
C ASP A 396 -2.72 1.97 -12.67
N THR A 397 -1.92 2.89 -12.12
CA THR A 397 -1.70 2.99 -10.66
C THR A 397 -3.00 3.22 -9.89
N ALA A 398 -3.90 4.07 -10.41
CA ALA A 398 -5.15 4.37 -9.72
C ALA A 398 -6.10 3.15 -9.72
N GLY A 399 -6.23 2.47 -10.86
CA GLY A 399 -6.96 1.20 -10.95
C GLY A 399 -6.35 0.12 -10.04
N GLY A 400 -5.03 0.02 -9.97
CA GLY A 400 -4.30 -0.90 -9.08
C GLY A 400 -4.58 -0.64 -7.61
N VAL A 401 -4.48 0.61 -7.15
CA VAL A 401 -4.81 1.02 -5.77
C VAL A 401 -6.28 0.72 -5.44
N GLY A 402 -7.21 1.08 -6.32
CA GLY A 402 -8.65 0.80 -6.14
C GLY A 402 -8.96 -0.69 -6.06
N ALA A 403 -8.41 -1.49 -6.99
CA ALA A 403 -8.59 -2.93 -7.01
C ALA A 403 -7.96 -3.62 -5.77
N TRP A 404 -6.81 -3.13 -5.31
CA TRP A 404 -6.18 -3.66 -4.09
C TRP A 404 -7.02 -3.35 -2.85
N LEU A 405 -7.54 -2.11 -2.72
CA LEU A 405 -8.43 -1.73 -1.62
C LEU A 405 -9.72 -2.57 -1.60
N ALA A 406 -10.29 -2.89 -2.77
CA ALA A 406 -11.47 -3.74 -2.88
C ALA A 406 -11.23 -5.21 -2.45
N LEU A 407 -9.97 -5.65 -2.39
CA LEU A 407 -9.58 -6.97 -1.88
C LEU A 407 -9.36 -6.99 -0.36
N GLN A 408 -9.33 -5.83 0.29
CA GLN A 408 -9.20 -5.78 1.75
C GLN A 408 -10.54 -6.07 2.41
N MET A 409 -10.49 -6.66 3.58
CA MET A 409 -11.71 -6.90 4.39
C MET A 409 -11.97 -5.78 5.39
N LEU A 410 -10.97 -4.94 5.64
CA LEU A 410 -10.99 -3.86 6.64
C LEU A 410 -10.30 -2.62 6.07
N PRO A 411 -10.62 -1.43 6.60
CA PRO A 411 -9.89 -0.21 6.27
C PRO A 411 -8.38 -0.33 6.56
N VAL A 412 -7.58 0.31 5.73
CA VAL A 412 -6.11 0.31 5.78
C VAL A 412 -5.58 1.74 5.69
N THR A 413 -4.32 1.96 6.01
CA THR A 413 -3.67 3.26 5.84
C THR A 413 -3.07 3.42 4.44
N ALA A 414 -2.74 4.67 4.05
CA ALA A 414 -2.02 4.92 2.79
C ALA A 414 -0.62 4.26 2.79
N VAL A 415 0.00 4.12 3.95
CA VAL A 415 1.29 3.44 4.11
C VAL A 415 1.15 1.94 3.82
N ASP A 416 0.07 1.30 4.30
CA ASP A 416 -0.19 -0.11 4.00
C ASP A 416 -0.38 -0.35 2.50
N VAL A 417 -1.05 0.56 1.80
CA VAL A 417 -1.21 0.52 0.34
C VAL A 417 0.14 0.66 -0.35
N ALA A 418 0.94 1.66 0.06
CA ALA A 418 2.27 1.92 -0.47
C ALA A 418 3.19 0.71 -0.31
N ASP A 419 3.23 0.13 0.89
CA ASP A 419 4.04 -1.05 1.20
C ASP A 419 3.58 -2.31 0.44
N ALA A 420 2.28 -2.48 0.25
CA ALA A 420 1.74 -3.66 -0.42
C ALA A 420 1.97 -3.65 -1.93
N LEU A 421 1.95 -2.46 -2.55
CA LEU A 421 2.09 -2.26 -4.00
C LEU A 421 3.49 -1.78 -4.40
N ASP A 422 4.42 -1.63 -3.44
CA ASP A 422 5.77 -1.05 -3.62
C ASP A 422 5.72 0.34 -4.30
N LEU A 423 4.75 1.18 -3.91
CA LEU A 423 4.57 2.54 -4.42
C LEU A 423 5.11 3.58 -3.44
N GLY A 424 5.46 4.76 -3.94
CA GLY A 424 5.67 5.94 -3.10
C GLY A 424 4.36 6.42 -2.45
N VAL A 425 4.42 6.95 -1.23
CA VAL A 425 3.23 7.50 -0.55
C VAL A 425 2.60 8.62 -1.38
N GLY A 426 3.40 9.45 -2.03
CA GLY A 426 2.93 10.50 -2.94
C GLY A 426 2.18 9.97 -4.17
N GLU A 427 2.60 8.83 -4.72
CA GLU A 427 1.92 8.15 -5.83
C GLU A 427 0.55 7.59 -5.37
N VAL A 428 0.52 6.99 -4.18
CA VAL A 428 -0.73 6.52 -3.55
C VAL A 428 -1.68 7.67 -3.30
N ASP A 429 -1.22 8.78 -2.73
CA ASP A 429 -2.04 9.98 -2.49
C ASP A 429 -2.59 10.58 -3.79
N ALA A 430 -1.80 10.57 -4.87
CA ALA A 430 -2.25 11.02 -6.18
C ALA A 430 -3.38 10.14 -6.73
N ALA A 431 -3.23 8.82 -6.66
CA ALA A 431 -4.26 7.85 -7.05
C ALA A 431 -5.54 8.00 -6.23
N LEU A 432 -5.40 8.14 -4.90
CA LEU A 432 -6.51 8.26 -3.96
C LEU A 432 -7.36 9.52 -4.19
N ARG A 433 -6.77 10.66 -4.59
CA ARG A 433 -7.54 11.88 -4.88
C ARG A 433 -8.62 11.63 -5.93
N GLY A 434 -8.31 10.89 -6.98
CA GLY A 434 -9.28 10.51 -8.01
C GLY A 434 -10.35 9.56 -7.49
N LEU A 435 -9.96 8.49 -6.81
CA LEU A 435 -10.85 7.45 -6.29
C LEU A 435 -11.82 7.98 -5.22
N VAL A 436 -11.33 8.84 -4.33
CA VAL A 436 -12.17 9.50 -3.32
C VAL A 436 -13.17 10.47 -3.96
N SER A 437 -12.75 11.25 -4.96
CA SER A 437 -13.64 12.17 -5.66
C SER A 437 -14.75 11.45 -6.41
N GLN A 438 -14.49 10.26 -6.94
CA GLN A 438 -15.47 9.38 -7.60
C GLN A 438 -16.37 8.63 -6.59
N GLY A 439 -16.01 8.64 -5.31
CA GLY A 439 -16.74 7.95 -4.26
C GLY A 439 -16.54 6.44 -4.20
N SER A 440 -15.62 5.88 -4.98
CA SER A 440 -15.25 4.46 -4.94
C SER A 440 -14.41 4.10 -3.71
N VAL A 441 -13.65 5.05 -3.17
CA VAL A 441 -12.90 4.93 -1.92
C VAL A 441 -13.42 5.95 -0.92
N ARG A 442 -13.55 5.54 0.34
CA ARG A 442 -13.91 6.38 1.48
C ARG A 442 -12.71 6.57 2.39
N LYS A 443 -12.56 7.80 2.87
CA LYS A 443 -11.55 8.17 3.85
C LYS A 443 -12.21 8.32 5.21
N LEU A 444 -11.72 7.60 6.20
CA LEU A 444 -12.20 7.61 7.58
C LEU A 444 -11.12 8.26 8.45
N ALA A 445 -11.42 9.43 9.03
CA ALA A 445 -10.47 10.14 9.89
C ALA A 445 -10.75 9.84 11.36
N VAL A 446 -9.74 9.39 12.10
CA VAL A 446 -9.83 9.16 13.56
C VAL A 446 -8.56 9.69 14.23
N GLY A 447 -8.69 10.74 15.02
CA GLY A 447 -7.52 11.43 15.57
C GLY A 447 -6.64 11.99 14.48
N ASP A 448 -5.37 11.65 14.49
CA ASP A 448 -4.38 12.04 13.48
C ASP A 448 -4.21 10.99 12.36
N ALA A 449 -4.96 9.88 12.40
CA ALA A 449 -4.85 8.80 11.44
C ALA A 449 -6.00 8.83 10.42
N ASP A 450 -5.64 8.60 9.14
CA ASP A 450 -6.55 8.44 8.03
C ASP A 450 -6.57 6.97 7.58
N TYR A 451 -7.76 6.38 7.58
CA TYR A 451 -8.00 5.04 7.06
C TYR A 451 -8.76 5.10 5.74
N LEU A 452 -8.49 4.16 4.86
CA LEU A 452 -9.02 4.05 3.51
C LEU A 452 -9.79 2.75 3.38
N ALA A 453 -10.97 2.81 2.80
CA ALA A 453 -11.76 1.63 2.47
C ALA A 453 -12.42 1.78 1.09
N ASP A 454 -12.48 0.71 0.34
CA ASP A 454 -13.40 0.60 -0.79
C ASP A 454 -14.84 0.78 -0.29
N ALA A 455 -15.68 1.47 -1.07
CA ALA A 455 -17.04 1.80 -0.67
C ALA A 455 -17.90 0.56 -0.38
N VAL A 456 -17.75 -0.51 -1.18
CA VAL A 456 -18.50 -1.76 -1.01
C VAL A 456 -18.04 -2.51 0.24
N VAL A 457 -16.73 -2.54 0.48
CA VAL A 457 -16.14 -3.13 1.70
C VAL A 457 -16.62 -2.40 2.94
N LEU A 458 -16.67 -1.08 2.89
CA LEU A 458 -17.19 -0.27 4.00
C LEU A 458 -18.67 -0.50 4.26
N ASP A 459 -19.48 -0.60 3.21
CA ASP A 459 -20.91 -0.90 3.35
C ASP A 459 -21.12 -2.29 3.99
N ALA A 460 -20.34 -3.30 3.56
CA ALA A 460 -20.38 -4.62 4.17
C ALA A 460 -19.93 -4.60 5.66
N ALA A 461 -18.98 -3.74 6.01
CA ALA A 461 -18.56 -3.56 7.41
C ALA A 461 -19.68 -2.90 8.24
N MET A 462 -20.44 -1.97 7.67
CA MET A 462 -21.60 -1.36 8.33
C MET A 462 -22.74 -2.35 8.53
N ASP A 463 -23.02 -3.20 7.55
CA ASP A 463 -24.01 -4.29 7.67
C ASP A 463 -23.61 -5.28 8.78
N ALA A 464 -22.32 -5.62 8.87
CA ALA A 464 -21.79 -6.47 9.94
C ALA A 464 -21.97 -5.81 11.32
N LEU A 465 -21.73 -4.51 11.44
CA LEU A 465 -21.96 -3.74 12.69
C LEU A 465 -23.43 -3.81 13.10
N ALA A 466 -24.35 -3.50 12.18
CA ALA A 466 -25.78 -3.54 12.45
C ALA A 466 -26.25 -4.92 12.91
N ALA A 467 -25.85 -5.97 12.18
CA ALA A 467 -26.18 -7.35 12.53
C ALA A 467 -25.61 -7.76 13.90
N THR A 468 -24.37 -7.37 14.18
CA THR A 468 -23.70 -7.67 15.47
C THR A 468 -24.40 -7.01 16.64
N LEU A 469 -24.69 -5.70 16.57
CA LEU A 469 -25.40 -4.97 17.61
C LEU A 469 -26.79 -5.55 17.86
N SER A 470 -27.53 -5.86 16.80
CA SER A 470 -28.84 -6.49 16.90
C SER A 470 -28.77 -7.85 17.61
N ALA A 471 -27.77 -8.68 17.26
CA ALA A 471 -27.56 -9.98 17.91
C ALA A 471 -27.15 -9.84 19.39
N MET A 472 -26.28 -8.88 19.72
CA MET A 472 -25.85 -8.61 21.10
C MET A 472 -27.01 -8.13 21.98
N HIS A 473 -27.86 -7.23 21.48
CA HIS A 473 -29.06 -6.79 22.20
C HIS A 473 -30.10 -7.92 22.35
N ALA A 474 -30.23 -8.79 21.35
CA ALA A 474 -31.10 -9.97 21.46
C ALA A 474 -30.61 -10.97 22.50
N ALA A 475 -29.30 -11.19 22.59
CA ALA A 475 -28.68 -12.06 23.58
C ALA A 475 -28.69 -11.48 25.01
N SER A 476 -28.63 -10.15 25.14
CA SER A 476 -28.60 -9.43 26.41
C SER A 476 -29.65 -8.30 26.45
N PRO A 477 -30.96 -8.62 26.55
CA PRO A 477 -32.02 -7.61 26.43
C PRO A 477 -32.05 -6.56 27.56
N LYS A 478 -31.30 -6.77 28.65
CA LYS A 478 -31.21 -5.84 29.78
C LYS A 478 -30.08 -4.82 29.61
N GLU A 479 -29.11 -5.11 28.76
CA GLU A 479 -27.99 -4.21 28.51
C GLU A 479 -28.42 -3.08 27.58
N THR A 480 -28.08 -1.85 27.96
CA THR A 480 -28.44 -0.64 27.22
C THR A 480 -27.43 -0.28 26.12
N GLY A 481 -26.23 -0.83 26.21
CA GLY A 481 -25.13 -0.65 25.28
C GLY A 481 -23.99 -1.60 25.61
N PHE A 482 -22.98 -1.60 24.76
CA PHE A 482 -21.82 -2.47 24.86
C PHE A 482 -20.54 -1.65 24.72
N THR A 483 -19.44 -2.08 25.29
CA THR A 483 -18.17 -1.40 25.11
C THR A 483 -17.71 -1.46 23.65
N PRO A 484 -17.06 -0.40 23.11
CA PRO A 484 -16.55 -0.39 21.73
C PRO A 484 -15.70 -1.61 21.40
N GLY A 485 -14.82 -2.04 22.34
CA GLY A 485 -13.98 -3.22 22.17
C GLY A 485 -14.77 -4.52 22.06
N ALA A 486 -15.87 -4.69 22.80
CA ALA A 486 -16.72 -5.88 22.70
C ALA A 486 -17.45 -5.93 21.36
N VAL A 487 -17.95 -4.78 20.89
CA VAL A 487 -18.60 -4.65 19.57
C VAL A 487 -17.59 -4.93 18.45
N ALA A 488 -16.41 -4.32 18.51
CA ALA A 488 -15.35 -4.50 17.53
C ALA A 488 -14.88 -5.96 17.44
N HIS A 489 -14.64 -6.59 18.59
CA HIS A 489 -14.23 -8.00 18.62
C HIS A 489 -15.29 -8.94 18.01
N ALA A 490 -16.56 -8.63 18.20
CA ALA A 490 -17.65 -9.42 17.67
C ALA A 490 -17.90 -9.16 16.17
N ALA A 491 -17.83 -7.89 15.73
CA ALA A 491 -18.10 -7.51 14.34
C ALA A 491 -16.87 -7.74 13.43
N TRP A 492 -15.66 -7.41 13.92
CA TRP A 492 -14.42 -7.41 13.16
C TRP A 492 -13.25 -7.97 13.98
N PRO A 493 -13.17 -9.28 14.19
CA PRO A 493 -12.17 -9.90 15.09
C PRO A 493 -10.70 -9.65 14.70
N ALA A 494 -10.44 -9.25 13.45
CA ALA A 494 -9.11 -8.95 12.93
C ALA A 494 -8.77 -7.45 12.93
N ALA A 495 -9.70 -6.58 13.33
CA ALA A 495 -9.46 -5.14 13.40
C ALA A 495 -8.59 -4.79 14.61
N ASP A 496 -7.61 -3.91 14.39
CA ASP A 496 -6.93 -3.23 15.49
C ASP A 496 -7.82 -2.14 16.12
N ASP A 497 -7.37 -1.56 17.23
CA ASP A 497 -8.14 -0.55 17.95
C ASP A 497 -8.42 0.71 17.12
N GLY A 498 -7.49 1.11 16.24
CA GLY A 498 -7.63 2.28 15.37
C GLY A 498 -8.67 2.07 14.28
N VAL A 499 -8.59 0.94 13.57
CA VAL A 499 -9.57 0.53 12.55
C VAL A 499 -10.95 0.36 13.18
N ALA A 500 -11.05 -0.28 14.35
CA ALA A 500 -12.30 -0.46 15.06
C ALA A 500 -12.94 0.89 15.44
N ALA A 501 -12.15 1.83 15.95
CA ALA A 501 -12.61 3.18 16.27
C ALA A 501 -13.10 3.92 15.01
N ALA A 502 -12.40 3.81 13.89
CA ALA A 502 -12.79 4.39 12.61
C ALA A 502 -14.14 3.85 12.12
N LEU A 503 -14.33 2.53 12.16
CA LEU A 503 -15.57 1.88 11.74
C LEU A 503 -16.75 2.22 12.65
N ILE A 504 -16.55 2.29 13.96
CA ILE A 504 -17.61 2.70 14.90
C ILE A 504 -17.99 4.17 14.68
N ALA A 505 -17.01 5.06 14.52
CA ALA A 505 -17.26 6.48 14.22
C ALA A 505 -18.07 6.65 12.93
N GLU A 506 -17.71 5.91 11.89
CA GLU A 506 -18.46 5.90 10.62
C GLU A 506 -19.87 5.33 10.82
N GLY A 507 -20.02 4.26 11.59
CA GLY A 507 -21.33 3.69 11.94
C GLY A 507 -22.22 4.70 12.66
N CYS A 508 -21.66 5.49 13.57
CA CYS A 508 -22.37 6.58 14.24
C CYS A 508 -22.76 7.69 13.23
N SER A 509 -21.86 8.07 12.34
CA SER A 509 -22.14 9.10 11.33
C SER A 509 -23.25 8.71 10.37
N ARG A 510 -23.37 7.42 10.04
CA ARG A 510 -24.42 6.85 9.20
C ARG A 510 -25.71 6.47 9.96
N GLY A 511 -25.73 6.60 11.28
CA GLY A 511 -26.87 6.20 12.12
C GLY A 511 -27.06 4.69 12.25
N VAL A 512 -26.06 3.90 11.91
CA VAL A 512 -26.04 2.43 12.08
C VAL A 512 -25.91 2.07 13.58
N CYS A 513 -25.14 2.86 14.31
CA CYS A 513 -25.03 2.77 15.75
C CYS A 513 -25.11 4.16 16.40
N ALA A 514 -25.26 4.22 17.69
CA ALA A 514 -25.10 5.41 18.50
C ALA A 514 -24.09 5.13 19.60
N ALA A 515 -23.33 6.16 19.98
CA ALA A 515 -22.35 6.07 21.08
C ALA A 515 -22.70 7.10 22.15
N GLU A 516 -22.69 6.69 23.41
CA GLU A 516 -22.90 7.59 24.54
C GLU A 516 -22.05 7.14 25.75
N GLY A 517 -21.24 8.06 26.25
CA GLY A 517 -20.23 7.74 27.26
C GLY A 517 -19.25 6.69 26.76
N ALA A 518 -19.20 5.55 27.42
CA ALA A 518 -18.32 4.43 27.04
C ALA A 518 -19.08 3.28 26.33
N GLU A 519 -20.30 3.51 25.87
CA GLU A 519 -21.16 2.48 25.29
C GLU A 519 -21.53 2.79 23.83
N VAL A 520 -21.62 1.73 23.04
CA VAL A 520 -22.14 1.71 21.65
C VAL A 520 -23.38 0.84 21.62
N PHE A 521 -24.43 1.27 20.92
CA PHE A 521 -25.70 0.56 20.88
C PHE A 521 -26.44 0.76 19.54
N ASP A 522 -27.37 -0.13 19.25
CA ASP A 522 -28.31 0.03 18.12
C ASP A 522 -29.37 1.08 18.50
N PRO A 523 -29.45 2.23 17.78
CA PRO A 523 -30.41 3.30 18.07
C PRO A 523 -31.87 2.88 17.89
N HIS A 524 -32.13 1.78 17.17
CA HIS A 524 -33.47 1.25 16.91
C HIS A 524 -33.86 0.09 17.85
N SER A 525 -32.98 -0.29 18.76
CA SER A 525 -33.22 -1.38 19.71
C SER A 525 -34.27 -1.02 20.75
N ALA A 526 -34.94 -2.03 21.31
CA ALA A 526 -35.83 -1.85 22.45
C ALA A 526 -35.10 -1.27 23.68
N ALA A 527 -33.81 -1.57 23.81
CA ALA A 527 -32.94 -1.04 24.88
C ALA A 527 -32.69 0.46 24.70
N ALA A 528 -32.48 0.94 23.47
CA ALA A 528 -32.37 2.36 23.16
C ALA A 528 -33.65 3.12 23.49
N ALA A 529 -34.82 2.55 23.13
CA ALA A 529 -36.12 3.13 23.49
C ALA A 529 -36.32 3.21 25.02
N ALA A 530 -35.88 2.19 25.75
CA ALA A 530 -35.92 2.19 27.23
C ALA A 530 -34.98 3.25 27.85
N ARG A 531 -33.82 3.51 27.20
CA ARG A 531 -32.88 4.55 27.61
C ARG A 531 -33.46 5.96 27.51
N VAL A 532 -34.11 6.24 26.36
CA VAL A 532 -34.81 7.53 26.12
C VAL A 532 -35.87 7.76 27.23
N VAL A 533 -36.63 6.71 27.57
CA VAL A 533 -37.64 6.81 28.62
C VAL A 533 -36.99 7.05 29.99
N ARG A 534 -35.89 6.40 30.31
CA ARG A 534 -35.16 6.59 31.57
C ARG A 534 -34.62 8.01 31.71
N GLU A 535 -33.97 8.53 30.67
CA GLU A 535 -33.49 9.92 30.63
C GLU A 535 -34.64 10.91 30.82
N ALA A 536 -35.78 10.66 30.14
CA ALA A 536 -36.98 11.46 30.33
C ALA A 536 -37.46 11.39 31.78
N CYS A 537 -37.45 10.22 32.44
CA CYS A 537 -37.77 10.06 33.84
C CYS A 537 -36.89 10.95 34.76
N GLU A 538 -35.57 10.90 34.57
CA GLU A 538 -34.62 11.70 35.36
C GLU A 538 -34.87 13.20 35.19
N ARG A 539 -35.08 13.67 33.94
CA ARG A 539 -35.36 15.07 33.65
C ARG A 539 -36.71 15.54 34.23
N ILE A 540 -37.75 14.69 34.16
CA ILE A 540 -39.06 14.98 34.75
C ILE A 540 -38.94 15.13 36.27
N VAL A 541 -38.26 14.17 36.95
CA VAL A 541 -38.07 14.22 38.40
C VAL A 541 -37.27 15.46 38.81
N ALA A 542 -36.17 15.77 38.12
CA ALA A 542 -35.35 16.95 38.41
C ALA A 542 -36.17 18.25 38.31
N LEU A 543 -36.99 18.39 37.24
CA LEU A 543 -37.84 19.56 37.05
C LEU A 543 -38.91 19.67 38.15
N LEU A 544 -39.53 18.55 38.54
CA LEU A 544 -40.54 18.54 39.61
C LEU A 544 -39.93 18.78 41.00
N ASP A 545 -38.71 18.32 41.25
CA ASP A 545 -37.96 18.61 42.48
C ASP A 545 -37.61 20.11 42.59
N GLU A 546 -37.15 20.74 41.50
CA GLU A 546 -36.85 22.18 41.45
C GLU A 546 -38.10 23.02 41.67
N ALA A 547 -39.23 22.63 41.05
CA ALA A 547 -40.50 23.33 41.17
C ALA A 547 -41.19 23.12 42.56
N GLY A 548 -40.84 22.05 43.28
CA GLY A 548 -41.36 21.74 44.59
C GLY A 548 -42.90 21.61 44.63
N LEU A 549 -43.57 22.31 45.55
CA LEU A 549 -45.04 22.26 45.73
C LEU A 549 -45.81 23.02 44.63
N ASP A 550 -45.17 23.90 43.93
CA ASP A 550 -45.79 24.68 42.83
C ASP A 550 -45.45 24.13 41.42
N ALA A 551 -45.35 22.80 41.34
CA ALA A 551 -45.01 22.07 40.12
C ALA A 551 -45.92 22.45 38.94
N PRO A 552 -45.39 22.62 37.72
CA PRO A 552 -46.19 22.88 36.51
C PRO A 552 -47.12 21.70 36.20
N ILE A 553 -48.13 21.93 35.37
CA ILE A 553 -48.99 20.84 34.89
C ILE A 553 -48.24 19.92 33.95
N LEU A 554 -48.55 18.62 33.93
CA LEU A 554 -47.84 17.60 33.15
C LEU A 554 -47.70 17.92 31.67
N PRO A 555 -48.69 18.55 30.96
CA PRO A 555 -48.49 19.04 29.59
C PRO A 555 -47.37 20.07 29.46
N GLU A 556 -47.28 21.04 30.39
CA GLU A 556 -46.21 22.06 30.40
C GLU A 556 -44.85 21.43 30.70
N VAL A 557 -44.77 20.42 31.55
CA VAL A 557 -43.55 19.63 31.78
C VAL A 557 -43.08 19.00 30.48
N GLY A 558 -44.00 18.40 29.70
CA GLY A 558 -43.68 17.80 28.39
C GLY A 558 -43.16 18.83 27.39
N GLU A 559 -43.79 20.01 27.33
CA GLU A 559 -43.36 21.13 26.46
C GLU A 559 -41.98 21.69 26.85
N GLN A 560 -41.77 21.96 28.16
CA GLN A 560 -40.48 22.48 28.66
C GLN A 560 -39.33 21.52 28.42
N LEU A 561 -39.57 20.21 28.55
CA LEU A 561 -38.59 19.17 28.34
C LEU A 561 -38.51 18.71 26.87
N GLN A 562 -39.36 19.26 26.00
CA GLN A 562 -39.46 18.88 24.58
C GLN A 562 -39.63 17.36 24.36
N LEU A 563 -40.44 16.70 25.21
CA LEU A 563 -40.71 15.29 25.12
C LEU A 563 -41.92 15.03 24.21
N ASP A 564 -41.77 14.01 23.33
CA ASP A 564 -42.91 13.54 22.56
C ASP A 564 -43.96 12.84 23.48
N ARG A 565 -45.18 12.73 22.97
CA ARG A 565 -46.31 12.22 23.76
C ARG A 565 -46.16 10.78 24.22
N ASP A 566 -45.48 9.93 23.41
CA ASP A 566 -45.27 8.50 23.74
C ASP A 566 -44.21 8.36 24.83
N THR A 567 -43.09 9.03 24.67
CA THR A 567 -41.99 9.08 25.67
C THR A 567 -42.50 9.63 27.01
N MET A 568 -43.25 10.75 27.00
CA MET A 568 -43.87 11.32 28.19
C MET A 568 -44.81 10.34 28.88
N THR A 569 -45.66 9.67 28.13
CA THR A 569 -46.64 8.69 28.68
C THR A 569 -45.93 7.51 29.32
N ARG A 570 -44.86 6.97 28.68
CA ARG A 570 -44.09 5.86 29.25
C ARG A 570 -43.32 6.28 30.49
N ALA A 571 -42.67 7.45 30.46
CA ALA A 571 -41.93 7.97 31.59
C ALA A 571 -42.84 8.20 32.80
N LEU A 572 -44.00 8.84 32.64
CA LEU A 572 -44.96 9.06 33.72
C LEU A 572 -45.51 7.74 34.28
N ARG A 573 -45.71 6.73 33.46
CA ARG A 573 -46.10 5.39 33.91
C ARG A 573 -45.01 4.75 34.77
N GLU A 574 -43.76 4.80 34.33
CA GLU A 574 -42.63 4.25 35.06
C GLU A 574 -42.39 4.98 36.37
N LEU A 575 -42.40 6.31 36.38
CA LEU A 575 -42.24 7.15 37.57
C LEU A 575 -43.38 6.96 38.57
N SER A 576 -44.59 6.68 38.11
CA SER A 576 -45.72 6.39 38.97
C SER A 576 -45.61 4.99 39.61
N LEU A 577 -45.14 3.99 38.83
CA LEU A 577 -44.97 2.61 39.32
C LEU A 577 -43.84 2.51 40.38
N ASN A 578 -42.74 3.20 40.18
CA ASN A 578 -41.62 3.22 41.13
C ASN A 578 -41.79 4.25 42.25
N ARG A 579 -42.92 4.99 42.25
CA ARG A 579 -43.28 6.02 43.24
C ARG A 579 -42.31 7.22 43.30
N SER A 580 -41.58 7.49 42.20
CA SER A 580 -40.74 8.70 42.12
C SER A 580 -41.58 9.96 41.98
N ILE A 581 -42.80 9.84 41.44
CA ILE A 581 -43.80 10.91 41.39
C ILE A 581 -45.15 10.44 41.96
N VAL A 582 -45.89 11.41 42.45
CA VAL A 582 -47.22 11.20 43.03
C VAL A 582 -48.22 12.13 42.32
N LYS A 583 -49.24 11.57 41.68
CA LYS A 583 -50.30 12.38 41.06
C LYS A 583 -51.22 12.93 42.15
N VAL A 584 -51.34 14.22 42.23
CA VAL A 584 -52.23 14.92 43.18
C VAL A 584 -53.53 15.40 42.51
N GLU A 585 -53.53 15.54 41.14
CA GLU A 585 -54.69 15.84 40.31
C GLU A 585 -54.50 15.17 38.95
N CYS A 586 -55.48 15.22 38.06
CA CYS A 586 -55.44 14.60 36.72
C CYS A 586 -54.16 14.98 35.96
N ASP A 587 -53.80 16.26 35.98
CA ASP A 587 -52.71 16.83 35.18
C ASP A 587 -51.58 17.38 36.07
N VAL A 588 -51.53 17.03 37.34
CA VAL A 588 -50.53 17.53 38.31
C VAL A 588 -49.90 16.37 39.03
N ALA A 589 -48.60 16.36 39.05
CA ALA A 589 -47.78 15.44 39.85
C ALA A 589 -46.75 16.21 40.67
N LEU A 590 -46.46 15.70 41.85
CA LEU A 590 -45.33 16.14 42.69
C LEU A 590 -44.25 15.05 42.63
N SER A 591 -43.00 15.43 42.80
CA SER A 591 -41.95 14.45 43.07
C SER A 591 -42.16 13.85 44.48
N ALA A 592 -41.59 12.67 44.72
CA ALA A 592 -41.65 12.02 46.04
C ALA A 592 -41.06 12.91 47.15
N ALA A 593 -40.02 13.70 46.83
CA ALA A 593 -39.41 14.66 47.75
C ALA A 593 -40.37 15.82 48.08
N ALA A 594 -41.01 16.39 47.07
CA ALA A 594 -41.99 17.47 47.24
C ALA A 594 -43.21 16.99 48.03
N GLU A 595 -43.70 15.78 47.79
CA GLU A 595 -44.81 15.19 48.54
C GLU A 595 -44.43 14.96 50.01
N ALA A 596 -43.23 14.44 50.29
CA ALA A 596 -42.73 14.30 51.67
C ALA A 596 -42.64 15.65 52.37
N HIS A 597 -42.13 16.68 51.68
CA HIS A 597 -42.08 18.05 52.24
C HIS A 597 -43.49 18.62 52.51
N ALA A 598 -44.45 18.35 51.62
CA ALA A 598 -45.84 18.74 51.89
C ALA A 598 -46.39 18.10 53.17
N ARG A 599 -46.11 16.83 53.41
CA ARG A 599 -46.50 16.13 54.67
C ARG A 599 -45.88 16.78 55.89
N GLU A 600 -44.60 17.11 55.86
CA GLU A 600 -43.90 17.79 56.96
C GLU A 600 -44.55 19.15 57.31
N LEU A 601 -44.79 19.96 56.26
CA LEU A 601 -45.42 21.26 56.41
C LEU A 601 -46.83 21.17 56.95
N VAL A 602 -47.65 20.23 56.45
CA VAL A 602 -49.02 19.99 56.95
C VAL A 602 -49.03 19.46 58.36
N ALA A 603 -48.15 18.51 58.66
CA ALA A 603 -48.04 17.98 60.04
C ALA A 603 -47.68 19.09 61.07
N ALA A 604 -46.62 19.88 60.76
CA ALA A 604 -46.22 20.99 61.62
C ALA A 604 -47.33 22.04 61.83
N ALA A 605 -48.07 22.35 60.74
CA ALA A 605 -49.17 23.31 60.83
C ALA A 605 -50.37 22.76 61.60
N ILE A 606 -50.70 21.48 61.56
CA ILE A 606 -51.71 20.83 62.31
C ILE A 606 -51.32 20.77 63.83
N GLU A 607 -50.07 20.43 64.14
CA GLU A 607 -49.54 20.42 65.48
C GLU A 607 -49.55 21.82 66.07
N ALA A 608 -49.08 22.83 65.35
CA ALA A 608 -49.12 24.24 65.82
C ALA A 608 -50.53 24.77 66.03
N ALA A 609 -51.53 24.25 65.29
CA ALA A 609 -52.93 24.59 65.47
C ALA A 609 -53.67 23.79 66.56
N GLY A 610 -52.93 22.97 67.34
CA GLY A 610 -53.52 22.20 68.45
C GLY A 610 -54.17 20.88 68.03
N GLY A 611 -53.74 20.29 66.97
CA GLY A 611 -54.15 18.95 66.52
C GLY A 611 -55.17 18.92 65.33
N ALA A 612 -55.68 20.07 64.89
CA ALA A 612 -56.53 20.21 63.72
C ALA A 612 -56.43 21.63 63.13
N ALA A 613 -56.39 21.71 61.78
CA ALA A 613 -56.20 22.98 61.09
C ALA A 613 -57.21 23.17 59.95
N THR A 614 -57.57 24.43 59.66
CA THR A 614 -58.45 24.75 58.53
C THR A 614 -57.64 24.71 57.22
N THR A 615 -58.31 24.50 56.07
CA THR A 615 -57.71 24.54 54.71
C THR A 615 -56.96 25.85 54.47
N SER A 616 -57.37 26.99 55.08
CA SER A 616 -56.70 28.28 54.94
C SER A 616 -55.33 28.29 55.63
N VAL A 617 -55.24 27.75 56.86
CA VAL A 617 -53.99 27.63 57.60
C VAL A 617 -53.01 26.68 56.90
N LEU A 618 -53.50 25.55 56.41
CA LEU A 618 -52.70 24.56 55.67
C LEU A 618 -52.23 25.10 54.36
N ARG A 619 -53.06 25.90 53.63
CA ARG A 619 -52.64 26.58 52.42
C ARG A 619 -51.48 27.57 52.68
N GLU A 620 -51.56 28.33 53.73
CA GLU A 620 -50.54 29.30 54.15
C GLU A 620 -49.22 28.59 54.52
N ALA A 621 -49.29 27.48 55.16
CA ALA A 621 -48.16 26.65 55.50
C ALA A 621 -47.51 26.02 54.24
N LEU A 622 -48.32 25.58 53.29
CA LEU A 622 -47.83 25.05 52.00
C LEU A 622 -47.27 26.10 51.06
N GLY A 623 -47.61 27.41 51.25
CA GLY A 623 -47.10 28.52 50.46
C GLY A 623 -47.56 28.52 48.98
N VAL A 624 -48.65 27.80 48.63
CA VAL A 624 -49.10 27.62 47.24
C VAL A 624 -50.47 28.26 46.99
N SER A 625 -50.90 28.31 45.74
CA SER A 625 -52.21 28.81 45.36
C SER A 625 -53.36 27.99 46.02
N ARG A 626 -54.54 28.59 46.16
CA ARG A 626 -55.69 27.90 46.78
C ARG A 626 -56.06 26.60 46.04
N LYS A 627 -56.01 26.61 44.70
CA LYS A 627 -56.31 25.43 43.91
C LYS A 627 -55.32 24.32 44.20
N ARG A 628 -54.01 24.66 44.17
CA ARG A 628 -52.93 23.72 44.42
C ARG A 628 -52.97 23.13 45.83
N ALA A 629 -53.22 23.97 46.84
CA ALA A 629 -53.37 23.50 48.22
C ALA A 629 -54.49 22.47 48.38
N ILE A 630 -55.68 22.72 47.75
CA ILE A 630 -56.79 21.76 47.78
C ILE A 630 -56.36 20.42 47.16
N SER A 631 -55.78 20.41 45.97
CA SER A 631 -55.34 19.18 45.32
C SER A 631 -54.30 18.39 46.18
N ILE A 632 -53.33 19.06 46.79
CA ILE A 632 -52.38 18.42 47.72
C ILE A 632 -53.10 17.85 48.95
N LEU A 633 -53.98 18.60 49.57
CA LEU A 633 -54.66 18.18 50.79
C LEU A 633 -55.68 17.03 50.51
N GLU A 634 -56.34 17.03 49.37
CA GLU A 634 -57.21 15.91 48.94
C GLU A 634 -56.40 14.64 48.67
N HIS A 635 -55.19 14.79 48.08
CA HIS A 635 -54.25 13.69 47.96
C HIS A 635 -53.83 13.14 49.35
N LEU A 636 -53.47 14.00 50.29
CA LEU A 636 -53.06 13.59 51.65
C LEU A 636 -54.22 12.91 52.38
N ASP A 637 -55.46 13.36 52.19
CA ASP A 637 -56.66 12.66 52.68
C ASP A 637 -56.84 11.27 52.04
N ALA A 638 -56.63 11.17 50.71
CA ALA A 638 -56.79 9.92 50.00
C ALA A 638 -55.73 8.86 50.38
N VAL A 639 -54.52 9.29 50.65
CA VAL A 639 -53.42 8.40 51.16
C VAL A 639 -53.49 8.18 52.65
N ARG A 640 -54.54 8.70 53.29
CA ARG A 640 -54.84 8.55 54.73
C ARG A 640 -53.76 9.15 55.67
N PHE A 641 -53.07 10.17 55.24
CA PHE A 641 -52.17 10.96 56.05
C PHE A 641 -52.92 11.99 56.86
N THR A 642 -53.94 12.61 56.31
CA THR A 642 -54.86 13.49 56.97
C THR A 642 -56.29 12.96 56.91
N VAL A 643 -57.19 13.48 57.76
CA VAL A 643 -58.63 13.21 57.73
C VAL A 643 -59.37 14.54 57.80
N LEU A 644 -60.28 14.76 56.80
CA LEU A 644 -61.16 15.90 56.73
C LEU A 644 -62.45 15.64 57.52
N ASP A 645 -62.67 16.37 58.61
CA ASP A 645 -63.92 16.37 59.37
C ASP A 645 -64.85 17.46 58.78
N LYS A 646 -65.85 17.04 58.04
CA LYS A 646 -66.85 17.92 57.46
C LYS A 646 -67.86 18.44 58.47
N GLU A 647 -68.11 17.69 59.53
CA GLU A 647 -69.05 18.06 60.63
C GLU A 647 -68.42 19.07 61.55
N ALA A 648 -67.15 19.05 61.76
CA ALA A 648 -66.39 20.00 62.58
C ALA A 648 -65.99 21.28 61.82
N GLY A 649 -66.70 21.68 60.77
CA GLY A 649 -66.44 22.90 59.98
C GLY A 649 -65.29 22.82 58.94
N GLY A 650 -64.93 21.63 58.52
CA GLY A 650 -63.93 21.40 57.48
C GLY A 650 -62.47 21.45 57.99
N LEU A 651 -62.24 21.02 59.24
CA LEU A 651 -60.92 20.85 59.87
C LEU A 651 -60.26 19.55 59.39
N ARG A 652 -58.93 19.59 59.23
CA ARG A 652 -58.09 18.41 58.97
C ARG A 652 -57.20 18.11 60.16
N SER A 653 -57.11 16.85 60.53
CA SER A 653 -56.22 16.32 61.55
C SER A 653 -55.28 15.26 60.98
N LEU A 654 -54.17 14.99 61.64
CA LEU A 654 -53.32 13.84 61.32
C LEU A 654 -54.03 12.55 61.70
N ARG A 655 -53.85 11.49 60.97
CA ARG A 655 -54.43 10.18 61.19
C ARG A 655 -53.57 9.29 62.06
#